data_f19ee06821389140452dfb10c7c00752
#
_entry.id   f19ee06821389140452dfb10c7c00752
#
_cell.length_a   1.000
_cell.length_b   1.000
_cell.length_c   1.000
_cell.angle_alpha   90.00
_cell.angle_beta   90.00
_cell.angle_gamma   90.00
#
_symmetry.space_group_name_H-M   'P 1'
#
loop_
_entity.id
_entity.type
_entity.pdbx_description
1 polymer ?
#
loop_
_entity_poly.entity_id
_entity_poly.type
_entity_poly.pdbx_seq_one_letter_code
_entity_poly.pdbx_strand_id
1 'polypeptide(L)'
;MSTTTKLSDLFGSMVFNEDTMKERLSSASYEAWKKCVTDGTSLDISTANEIAQAMKQWAVEKGATHYTHWFQPMTGVTAEKHDSFIAPAGGGKILMEFSGKELVRGEPDASSFPSGGLRATFEARGYTAWDPTSFAFIKEGSLCIPTIFCSYSGEALDKKTPLLRSMDEISRQAVRILRLFGDTTTKRVVVQVGPEQEYFLVDKAQYAQREDLRMCGRTLFGAKPPKGQELDDHYYGAIRPRVAAYMKDLDEELWKLGVLSKTKHNEVAPSQHEMAPIYTNANAACDQNQLVMEMMKKVADRHGLVCLLHEKPFAGVNGSGKHDNWSLSTDTGKNLFKPGSTPRQNAQFLLFLAAFIKGVDDYQEFLRATVAFPGNDHRLGAQEAPPAVLSIFLGDELSAVVDSIINDTDFQSTGKRTLEIGVDALPAIRQDNTDRNRTSPMAFTGNKFEFRMLGSSQSISGPNITLNTIMAEELEQFADELEASRDFQADLEKLIRRVFTEHQRIIFNGNGYDEAWLKEARKRGLSNLTSTADALPMYTAPKNVDLFVKHGIYTKEEIEARAEIHIENYSTVICIEARTMTDMIRRQILPAVSAFAGDLCSRAGTKKDLGACCQYEVSTACQIGSLTDALMAASDKLEMDLSAIPADAAEAMRYSHDVLIPDMDTARRAADQLETLTGSDRWPFPTYSDLLFSV
;
A
#
# COMPACT_ATOMS: atom_id res chain seq x y z
N MET A 1 21.27 26.03 24.53
CA MET A 1 21.73 25.96 23.11
C MET A 1 21.52 24.53 22.67
N SER A 2 20.53 24.25 21.86
CA SER A 2 20.32 22.91 21.26
C SER A 2 21.48 22.69 20.28
N THR A 3 22.35 21.74 20.57
CA THR A 3 23.34 21.25 19.61
C THR A 3 22.56 20.60 18.49
N THR A 4 22.50 21.25 17.34
CA THR A 4 21.85 20.69 16.15
C THR A 4 22.61 19.41 15.78
N THR A 5 22.03 18.25 16.05
CA THR A 5 22.60 16.95 15.64
C THR A 5 22.76 16.97 14.12
N LYS A 6 23.93 16.63 13.62
CA LYS A 6 24.13 16.54 12.16
C LYS A 6 23.28 15.40 11.59
N LEU A 7 22.71 15.59 10.42
CA LEU A 7 21.88 14.57 9.76
C LEU A 7 22.65 13.26 9.56
N SER A 8 23.96 13.34 9.26
CA SER A 8 24.84 12.16 9.16
C SER A 8 24.89 11.32 10.44
N ASP A 9 24.78 11.98 11.61
CA ASP A 9 24.88 11.31 12.90
C ASP A 9 23.50 10.81 13.38
N LEU A 10 22.44 11.36 12.82
CA LEU A 10 21.06 10.99 13.10
C LEU A 10 20.63 9.77 12.31
N PHE A 11 21.01 9.68 11.02
CA PHE A 11 20.55 8.63 10.13
C PHE A 11 21.00 7.24 10.60
N GLY A 12 20.04 6.32 10.75
CA GLY A 12 20.28 4.96 11.21
C GLY A 12 20.73 4.84 12.66
N SER A 13 20.68 5.92 13.45
CA SER A 13 21.16 5.92 14.84
C SER A 13 20.42 4.94 15.76
N MET A 14 19.21 4.53 15.36
CA MET A 14 18.39 3.54 16.05
C MET A 14 18.27 2.21 15.27
N VAL A 15 19.22 1.92 14.38
CA VAL A 15 19.27 0.68 13.59
C VAL A 15 20.55 -0.09 13.90
N PHE A 16 20.43 -1.37 14.17
CA PHE A 16 21.58 -2.29 14.30
C PHE A 16 22.04 -2.71 12.90
N ASN A 17 22.62 -1.74 12.18
CA ASN A 17 23.03 -1.86 10.78
C ASN A 17 24.39 -2.56 10.60
N GLU A 18 24.81 -2.71 9.34
CA GLU A 18 26.08 -3.36 8.99
C GLU A 18 27.30 -2.70 9.63
N ASP A 19 27.34 -1.37 9.73
CA ASP A 19 28.48 -0.65 10.36
C ASP A 19 28.49 -0.92 11.87
N THR A 20 27.33 -0.92 12.53
CA THR A 20 27.22 -1.29 13.95
C THR A 20 27.64 -2.75 14.18
N MET A 21 27.27 -3.66 13.26
CA MET A 21 27.69 -5.07 13.34
C MET A 21 29.22 -5.20 13.18
N LYS A 22 29.83 -4.52 12.23
CA LYS A 22 31.30 -4.52 12.04
C LYS A 22 32.05 -4.01 13.27
N GLU A 23 31.48 -3.02 13.95
CA GLU A 23 32.10 -2.43 15.15
C GLU A 23 32.01 -3.36 16.37
N ARG A 24 30.91 -4.16 16.47
CA ARG A 24 30.56 -4.89 17.70
C ARG A 24 30.73 -6.40 17.65
N LEU A 25 30.84 -6.98 16.46
CA LEU A 25 31.03 -8.42 16.29
C LEU A 25 32.49 -8.76 16.06
N SER A 26 32.90 -9.98 16.41
CA SER A 26 34.15 -10.52 15.92
C SER A 26 34.15 -10.60 14.39
N SER A 27 35.32 -10.51 13.76
CA SER A 27 35.42 -10.64 12.30
C SER A 27 34.83 -11.95 11.80
N ALA A 28 34.95 -13.04 12.56
CA ALA A 28 34.41 -14.35 12.19
C ALA A 28 32.87 -14.33 12.17
N SER A 29 32.23 -13.79 13.20
CA SER A 29 30.76 -13.72 13.28
C SER A 29 30.18 -12.72 12.28
N TYR A 30 30.85 -11.61 12.05
CA TYR A 30 30.45 -10.67 10.99
C TYR A 30 30.52 -11.31 9.59
N GLU A 31 31.61 -12.01 9.25
CA GLU A 31 31.74 -12.69 7.95
C GLU A 31 30.72 -13.84 7.81
N ALA A 32 30.43 -14.58 8.88
CA ALA A 32 29.41 -15.61 8.87
C ALA A 32 28.01 -15.03 8.61
N TRP A 33 27.66 -13.90 9.27
CA TRP A 33 26.42 -13.17 9.00
C TRP A 33 26.38 -12.66 7.55
N LYS A 34 27.47 -12.04 7.09
CA LYS A 34 27.55 -11.51 5.71
C LYS A 34 27.32 -12.62 4.67
N LYS A 35 27.94 -13.78 4.89
CA LYS A 35 27.78 -14.95 4.03
C LYS A 35 26.34 -15.51 4.12
N CYS A 36 25.71 -15.49 5.29
CA CYS A 36 24.31 -15.85 5.42
C CYS A 36 23.42 -14.98 4.53
N VAL A 37 23.61 -13.66 4.57
CA VAL A 37 22.82 -12.70 3.78
C VAL A 37 23.10 -12.79 2.29
N THR A 38 24.37 -13.00 1.89
CA THR A 38 24.76 -13.02 0.47
C THR A 38 24.55 -14.37 -0.20
N ASP A 39 24.88 -15.45 0.47
CA ASP A 39 24.97 -16.79 -0.11
C ASP A 39 23.85 -17.74 0.42
N GLY A 40 22.99 -17.27 1.36
CA GLY A 40 21.91 -18.05 1.94
C GLY A 40 22.38 -19.17 2.88
N THR A 41 23.60 -19.07 3.44
CA THR A 41 24.12 -20.08 4.39
C THR A 41 23.49 -19.92 5.77
N SER A 42 23.14 -21.01 6.43
CA SER A 42 22.60 -20.96 7.81
C SER A 42 23.66 -20.50 8.82
N LEU A 43 23.22 -19.75 9.83
CA LEU A 43 24.04 -19.37 10.98
C LEU A 43 24.04 -20.47 12.04
N ASP A 44 25.20 -20.75 12.60
CA ASP A 44 25.30 -21.62 13.79
C ASP A 44 24.87 -20.89 15.07
N ILE A 45 24.54 -21.65 16.10
CA ILE A 45 24.05 -21.09 17.36
C ILE A 45 25.10 -20.26 18.11
N SER A 46 26.39 -20.54 17.93
CA SER A 46 27.45 -19.76 18.54
C SER A 46 27.53 -18.36 17.98
N THR A 47 27.48 -18.27 16.65
CA THR A 47 27.40 -16.99 15.91
C THR A 47 26.13 -16.23 16.29
N ALA A 48 24.98 -16.92 16.34
CA ALA A 48 23.72 -16.30 16.78
C ALA A 48 23.78 -15.75 18.21
N ASN A 49 24.44 -16.45 19.13
CA ASN A 49 24.65 -15.97 20.51
C ASN A 49 25.51 -14.69 20.55
N GLU A 50 26.58 -14.61 19.77
CA GLU A 50 27.42 -13.42 19.71
C GLU A 50 26.64 -12.23 19.15
N ILE A 51 25.88 -12.44 18.08
CA ILE A 51 25.03 -11.39 17.48
C ILE A 51 23.97 -10.94 18.51
N ALA A 52 23.30 -11.86 19.19
CA ALA A 52 22.30 -11.54 20.20
C ALA A 52 22.88 -10.70 21.34
N GLN A 53 24.06 -11.07 21.85
CA GLN A 53 24.72 -10.31 22.91
C GLN A 53 25.12 -8.90 22.46
N ALA A 54 25.71 -8.76 21.25
CA ALA A 54 26.06 -7.47 20.69
C ALA A 54 24.82 -6.59 20.47
N MET A 55 23.74 -7.17 19.93
CA MET A 55 22.46 -6.49 19.67
C MET A 55 21.81 -6.02 20.99
N LYS A 56 21.76 -6.88 22.02
CA LYS A 56 21.26 -6.52 23.34
C LYS A 56 22.10 -5.41 23.98
N GLN A 57 23.42 -5.53 23.98
CA GLN A 57 24.29 -4.52 24.57
C GLN A 57 24.06 -3.16 23.91
N TRP A 58 24.04 -3.13 22.57
CA TRP A 58 23.74 -1.93 21.81
C TRP A 58 22.36 -1.37 22.14
N ALA A 59 21.32 -2.22 22.23
CA ALA A 59 19.96 -1.80 22.53
C ALA A 59 19.86 -1.19 23.94
N VAL A 60 20.48 -1.80 24.95
CA VAL A 60 20.52 -1.28 26.33
C VAL A 60 21.27 0.05 26.39
N GLU A 61 22.39 0.23 25.70
CA GLU A 61 23.11 1.49 25.60
C GLU A 61 22.25 2.61 24.98
N LYS A 62 21.32 2.24 24.09
CA LYS A 62 20.33 3.15 23.48
C LYS A 62 19.06 3.33 24.35
N GLY A 63 19.00 2.73 25.53
CA GLY A 63 17.90 2.86 26.48
C GLY A 63 16.76 1.84 26.32
N ALA A 64 16.92 0.82 25.49
CA ALA A 64 15.92 -0.23 25.38
C ALA A 64 15.92 -1.14 26.61
N THR A 65 14.73 -1.52 27.05
CA THR A 65 14.51 -2.44 28.19
C THR A 65 13.82 -3.73 27.77
N HIS A 66 13.24 -3.74 26.59
CA HIS A 66 12.47 -4.85 26.03
C HIS A 66 12.94 -5.16 24.61
N TYR A 67 12.57 -6.36 24.14
CA TYR A 67 12.68 -6.76 22.74
C TYR A 67 11.35 -7.34 22.26
N THR A 68 11.16 -7.36 20.95
CA THR A 68 10.01 -7.99 20.31
C THR A 68 10.42 -8.61 18.98
N HIS A 69 9.85 -9.77 18.67
CA HIS A 69 9.83 -10.30 17.32
C HIS A 69 8.76 -9.55 16.53
N TRP A 70 9.22 -8.69 15.65
CA TRP A 70 8.39 -7.80 14.86
C TRP A 70 8.11 -8.42 13.48
N PHE A 71 6.84 -8.62 13.13
CA PHE A 71 6.46 -9.24 11.87
C PHE A 71 5.20 -8.61 11.27
N GLN A 72 4.95 -8.91 9.99
CA GLN A 72 3.81 -8.42 9.22
C GLN A 72 2.76 -9.54 9.14
N PRO A 73 1.66 -9.49 9.93
CA PRO A 73 0.59 -10.48 9.87
C PRO A 73 -0.19 -10.36 8.55
N MET A 74 -1.03 -11.34 8.24
CA MET A 74 -1.88 -11.32 7.05
C MET A 74 -2.89 -10.17 7.07
N THR A 75 -3.34 -9.75 8.25
CA THR A 75 -4.16 -8.55 8.47
C THR A 75 -3.46 -7.57 9.40
N GLY A 76 -3.86 -6.29 9.32
CA GLY A 76 -3.23 -5.23 10.11
C GLY A 76 -1.88 -4.77 9.57
N VAL A 77 -1.18 -3.96 10.36
CA VAL A 77 0.09 -3.35 9.96
C VAL A 77 1.27 -4.19 10.43
N THR A 78 1.45 -4.32 11.73
CA THR A 78 2.51 -5.12 12.35
C THR A 78 1.98 -5.85 13.58
N ALA A 79 2.68 -6.91 14.00
CA ALA A 79 2.43 -7.62 15.23
C ALA A 79 3.67 -7.59 16.13
N GLU A 80 3.45 -7.35 17.41
CA GLU A 80 4.48 -7.18 18.42
C GLU A 80 4.03 -7.81 19.74
N LYS A 81 4.96 -8.54 20.40
CA LYS A 81 4.82 -9.00 21.77
C LYS A 81 6.12 -8.70 22.49
N HIS A 82 6.10 -7.73 23.39
CA HIS A 82 7.30 -7.23 24.05
C HIS A 82 7.65 -8.10 25.27
N ASP A 83 8.87 -8.64 25.27
CA ASP A 83 9.46 -9.32 26.39
C ASP A 83 10.61 -8.48 26.96
N SER A 84 10.74 -8.41 28.29
CA SER A 84 11.84 -7.66 28.91
C SER A 84 13.12 -8.46 28.87
N PHE A 85 14.27 -7.76 28.82
CA PHE A 85 15.58 -8.41 28.97
C PHE A 85 15.86 -8.94 30.39
N ILE A 86 14.95 -8.77 31.32
CA ILE A 86 15.16 -9.08 32.74
C ILE A 86 15.18 -10.60 32.96
N ALA A 87 16.27 -11.10 33.59
CA ALA A 87 16.38 -12.46 34.08
C ALA A 87 16.75 -12.45 35.59
N PRO A 88 16.29 -13.41 36.37
CA PRO A 88 16.60 -13.47 37.80
C PRO A 88 18.05 -13.90 38.03
N ALA A 89 18.81 -13.12 38.83
CA ALA A 89 20.20 -13.39 39.18
C ALA A 89 20.37 -14.02 40.59
N GLY A 90 19.25 -14.28 41.27
CA GLY A 90 19.24 -14.75 42.67
C GLY A 90 19.41 -13.64 43.70
N GLY A 91 19.00 -13.89 44.95
CA GLY A 91 19.13 -12.91 46.02
C GLY A 91 18.36 -11.58 45.81
N GLY A 92 17.29 -11.59 45.03
CA GLY A 92 16.51 -10.40 44.71
C GLY A 92 17.16 -9.46 43.67
N LYS A 93 18.23 -9.91 43.00
CA LYS A 93 18.91 -9.18 41.93
C LYS A 93 18.45 -9.67 40.55
N ILE A 94 18.60 -8.80 39.58
CA ILE A 94 18.32 -9.08 38.15
C ILE A 94 19.58 -8.93 37.33
N LEU A 95 19.59 -9.57 36.17
CA LEU A 95 20.53 -9.34 35.09
C LEU A 95 19.76 -9.09 33.78
N MET A 96 20.45 -8.57 32.80
CA MET A 96 19.89 -8.37 31.46
C MET A 96 20.40 -9.49 30.55
N GLU A 97 19.50 -10.31 30.02
CA GLU A 97 19.83 -11.48 29.23
C GLU A 97 19.07 -11.46 27.89
N PHE A 98 19.73 -11.93 26.85
CA PHE A 98 19.15 -12.17 25.52
C PHE A 98 20.07 -13.14 24.78
N SER A 99 19.57 -14.33 24.48
CA SER A 99 20.34 -15.40 23.88
C SER A 99 20.13 -15.50 22.37
N GLY A 100 21.05 -16.20 21.69
CA GLY A 100 20.87 -16.52 20.28
C GLY A 100 19.63 -17.37 20.01
N LYS A 101 19.18 -18.18 20.96
CA LYS A 101 17.91 -18.92 20.85
C LYS A 101 16.72 -17.97 20.81
N GLU A 102 16.73 -16.94 21.66
CA GLU A 102 15.68 -15.91 21.70
C GLU A 102 15.74 -15.00 20.48
N LEU A 103 16.94 -14.73 19.93
CA LEU A 103 17.09 -14.00 18.66
C LEU A 103 16.50 -14.79 17.50
N VAL A 104 16.91 -16.05 17.35
CA VAL A 104 16.60 -16.85 16.14
C VAL A 104 15.14 -17.28 16.10
N ARG A 105 14.53 -17.59 17.26
CA ARG A 105 13.18 -18.16 17.32
C ARG A 105 12.37 -17.64 18.51
N GLY A 106 11.14 -17.25 18.24
CA GLY A 106 10.08 -17.03 19.22
C GLY A 106 8.96 -18.06 19.08
N GLU A 107 8.19 -18.21 20.14
CA GLU A 107 7.03 -19.13 20.20
C GLU A 107 5.78 -18.35 20.67
N PRO A 108 5.26 -17.38 19.85
CA PRO A 108 4.07 -16.63 20.23
C PRO A 108 2.82 -17.51 20.20
N ASP A 109 1.79 -17.08 20.93
CA ASP A 109 0.45 -17.63 20.80
C ASP A 109 -0.15 -17.21 19.45
N ALA A 110 -0.43 -18.18 18.59
CA ALA A 110 -1.00 -17.98 17.27
C ALA A 110 -2.54 -18.01 17.26
N SER A 111 -3.19 -18.31 18.40
CA SER A 111 -4.65 -18.53 18.45
C SER A 111 -5.47 -17.30 18.08
N SER A 112 -4.92 -16.10 18.29
CA SER A 112 -5.58 -14.82 17.98
C SER A 112 -5.29 -14.27 16.59
N PHE A 113 -4.41 -14.92 15.80
CA PHE A 113 -4.09 -14.45 14.45
C PHE A 113 -5.02 -15.08 13.40
N PRO A 114 -5.47 -14.30 12.40
CA PRO A 114 -6.21 -14.85 11.27
C PRO A 114 -5.38 -15.93 10.56
N SER A 115 -5.95 -17.10 10.36
CA SER A 115 -5.25 -18.24 9.74
C SER A 115 -5.95 -18.81 8.50
N GLY A 116 -7.21 -18.40 8.22
CA GLY A 116 -7.96 -18.93 7.09
C GLY A 116 -7.98 -20.46 7.04
N GLY A 117 -8.13 -21.10 8.19
CA GLY A 117 -8.14 -22.56 8.30
C GLY A 117 -6.79 -23.26 8.34
N LEU A 118 -5.65 -22.55 8.16
CA LEU A 118 -4.31 -23.17 8.23
C LEU A 118 -3.94 -23.72 9.59
N ARG A 119 -4.58 -23.24 10.64
CA ARG A 119 -4.35 -23.66 12.01
C ARG A 119 -5.55 -24.43 12.52
N ALA A 120 -5.31 -25.61 13.11
CA ALA A 120 -6.37 -26.33 13.80
C ALA A 120 -6.82 -25.54 15.04
N THR A 121 -8.11 -25.65 15.38
CA THR A 121 -8.71 -24.86 16.48
C THR A 121 -8.02 -25.05 17.83
N PHE A 122 -7.44 -26.23 18.08
CA PHE A 122 -6.72 -26.56 19.31
C PHE A 122 -5.23 -26.16 19.32
N GLU A 123 -4.69 -25.73 18.17
CA GLU A 123 -3.30 -25.28 18.07
C GLU A 123 -3.20 -23.84 18.53
N ALA A 124 -2.40 -23.60 19.57
CA ALA A 124 -2.14 -22.25 20.08
C ALA A 124 -0.75 -21.74 19.70
N ARG A 125 0.22 -22.65 19.45
CA ARG A 125 1.61 -22.27 19.21
C ARG A 125 1.85 -21.91 17.74
N GLY A 126 2.56 -20.80 17.51
CA GLY A 126 3.23 -20.47 16.26
C GLY A 126 4.71 -20.26 16.46
N TYR A 127 5.43 -20.01 15.40
CA TYR A 127 6.86 -19.73 15.45
C TYR A 127 7.18 -18.45 14.70
N THR A 128 8.02 -17.60 15.30
CA THR A 128 8.72 -16.54 14.60
C THR A 128 10.16 -16.96 14.35
N ALA A 129 10.71 -16.59 13.21
CA ALA A 129 12.12 -16.80 12.92
C ALA A 129 12.76 -15.50 12.45
N TRP A 130 13.93 -15.19 13.01
CA TRP A 130 14.69 -14.01 12.66
C TRP A 130 15.03 -13.96 11.17
N ASP A 131 14.81 -12.80 10.56
CA ASP A 131 15.25 -12.49 9.19
C ASP A 131 16.59 -11.73 9.26
N PRO A 132 17.73 -12.36 9.00
CA PRO A 132 19.05 -11.71 9.03
C PRO A 132 19.26 -10.71 7.88
N THR A 133 18.37 -10.68 6.89
CA THR A 133 18.43 -9.77 5.73
C THR A 133 17.76 -8.42 6.00
N SER A 134 17.08 -8.27 7.15
CA SER A 134 16.48 -7.02 7.61
C SER A 134 17.06 -6.62 8.97
N PHE A 135 17.45 -5.35 9.11
CA PHE A 135 18.12 -4.87 10.32
C PHE A 135 17.13 -4.68 11.48
N ALA A 136 17.54 -5.12 12.67
CA ALA A 136 16.83 -4.79 13.90
C ALA A 136 16.95 -3.29 14.21
N PHE A 137 15.94 -2.75 14.88
CA PHE A 137 15.86 -1.32 15.19
C PHE A 137 15.25 -1.08 16.57
N ILE A 138 15.46 0.11 17.13
CA ILE A 138 14.88 0.49 18.42
C ILE A 138 13.74 1.47 18.17
N LYS A 139 12.57 1.14 18.69
CA LYS A 139 11.38 1.95 18.69
C LYS A 139 10.78 1.98 20.09
N GLU A 140 10.55 3.18 20.64
CA GLU A 140 9.89 3.36 21.95
C GLU A 140 10.48 2.53 23.10
N GLY A 141 11.81 2.43 23.15
CA GLY A 141 12.50 1.69 24.21
C GLY A 141 12.47 0.17 24.06
N SER A 142 12.06 -0.34 22.91
CA SER A 142 12.08 -1.76 22.58
C SER A 142 12.94 -2.03 21.35
N LEU A 143 13.74 -3.11 21.43
CA LEU A 143 14.46 -3.67 20.30
C LEU A 143 13.47 -4.47 19.45
N CYS A 144 13.17 -3.99 18.23
CA CYS A 144 12.33 -4.67 17.26
C CYS A 144 13.19 -5.51 16.33
N ILE A 145 12.94 -6.80 16.27
CA ILE A 145 13.69 -7.78 15.48
C ILE A 145 12.79 -8.25 14.34
N PRO A 146 13.09 -7.90 13.07
CA PRO A 146 12.30 -8.37 11.94
C PRO A 146 12.32 -9.90 11.84
N THR A 147 11.12 -10.49 11.75
CA THR A 147 10.93 -11.95 11.72
C THR A 147 9.87 -12.34 10.69
N ILE A 148 9.92 -13.61 10.30
CA ILE A 148 8.78 -14.29 9.68
C ILE A 148 7.88 -14.89 10.77
N PHE A 149 6.65 -15.28 10.41
CA PHE A 149 5.73 -15.96 11.31
C PHE A 149 5.04 -17.12 10.59
N CYS A 150 5.07 -18.30 11.21
CA CYS A 150 4.43 -19.50 10.69
C CYS A 150 3.62 -20.24 11.76
N SER A 151 2.72 -21.12 11.30
CA SER A 151 1.95 -22.03 12.14
C SER A 151 2.83 -23.07 12.83
N TYR A 152 2.24 -23.87 13.71
CA TYR A 152 2.92 -25.01 14.34
C TYR A 152 3.44 -26.04 13.31
N SER A 153 2.71 -26.25 12.23
CA SER A 153 3.05 -27.15 11.12
C SER A 153 3.96 -26.54 10.05
N GLY A 154 4.18 -25.21 10.11
CA GLY A 154 5.17 -24.51 9.28
C GLY A 154 4.61 -23.68 8.14
N GLU A 155 3.28 -23.59 7.96
CA GLU A 155 2.65 -22.75 6.95
C GLU A 155 2.84 -21.28 7.29
N ALA A 156 3.12 -20.47 6.27
CA ALA A 156 3.32 -19.03 6.42
C ALA A 156 2.02 -18.30 6.80
N LEU A 157 2.02 -17.67 7.98
CA LEU A 157 0.92 -16.86 8.51
C LEU A 157 1.23 -15.35 8.42
N ASP A 158 2.21 -14.96 7.62
CA ASP A 158 2.69 -13.59 7.44
C ASP A 158 2.77 -13.20 5.97
N LYS A 159 3.16 -11.94 5.72
CA LYS A 159 3.40 -11.40 4.38
C LYS A 159 4.87 -11.46 3.97
N LYS A 160 5.80 -11.60 4.91
CA LYS A 160 7.24 -11.56 4.66
C LYS A 160 7.76 -12.88 4.08
N THR A 161 7.31 -14.02 4.58
CA THR A 161 7.75 -15.33 4.09
C THR A 161 7.55 -15.50 2.58
N PRO A 162 6.35 -15.28 2.02
CA PRO A 162 6.17 -15.39 0.58
C PRO A 162 6.91 -14.30 -0.21
N LEU A 163 7.12 -13.10 0.39
CA LEU A 163 7.95 -12.07 -0.24
C LEU A 163 9.39 -12.54 -0.43
N LEU A 164 10.01 -13.08 0.61
CA LEU A 164 11.38 -13.61 0.56
C LEU A 164 11.49 -14.75 -0.46
N ARG A 165 10.53 -15.71 -0.43
CA ARG A 165 10.46 -16.82 -1.42
C ARG A 165 10.41 -16.26 -2.85
N SER A 166 9.59 -15.23 -3.11
CA SER A 166 9.45 -14.63 -4.44
C SER A 166 10.70 -13.88 -4.90
N MET A 167 11.41 -13.23 -3.96
CA MET A 167 12.67 -12.53 -4.26
C MET A 167 13.78 -13.52 -4.63
N ASP A 168 13.88 -14.65 -3.97
CA ASP A 168 14.84 -15.70 -4.29
C ASP A 168 14.52 -16.33 -5.65
N GLU A 169 13.25 -16.58 -5.94
CA GLU A 169 12.81 -17.19 -7.18
C GLU A 169 13.08 -16.29 -8.40
N ILE A 170 12.68 -15.02 -8.35
CA ILE A 170 12.96 -14.10 -9.47
C ILE A 170 14.47 -13.91 -9.67
N SER A 171 15.25 -13.87 -8.57
CA SER A 171 16.71 -13.78 -8.66
C SER A 171 17.28 -15.00 -9.38
N ARG A 172 16.80 -16.20 -9.06
CA ARG A 172 17.25 -17.45 -9.70
C ARG A 172 17.01 -17.44 -11.20
N GLN A 173 15.79 -17.09 -11.64
CA GLN A 173 15.43 -17.09 -13.05
C GLN A 173 16.10 -15.94 -13.82
N ALA A 174 16.21 -14.76 -13.23
CA ALA A 174 16.90 -13.63 -13.86
C ALA A 174 18.40 -13.90 -14.04
N VAL A 175 19.05 -14.57 -13.09
CA VAL A 175 20.46 -14.98 -13.25
C VAL A 175 20.64 -15.99 -14.37
N ARG A 176 19.70 -16.96 -14.58
CA ARG A 176 19.73 -17.85 -15.75
C ARG A 176 19.75 -17.06 -17.05
N ILE A 177 18.86 -16.09 -17.20
CA ILE A 177 18.83 -15.21 -18.38
C ILE A 177 20.16 -14.45 -18.54
N LEU A 178 20.68 -13.86 -17.47
CA LEU A 178 21.94 -13.10 -17.54
C LEU A 178 23.13 -13.98 -17.99
N ARG A 179 23.15 -15.27 -17.58
CA ARG A 179 24.14 -16.25 -18.05
C ARG A 179 24.09 -16.43 -19.57
N LEU A 180 22.90 -16.47 -20.17
CA LEU A 180 22.73 -16.57 -21.62
C LEU A 180 23.28 -15.33 -22.37
N PHE A 181 23.27 -14.17 -21.74
CA PHE A 181 23.93 -12.95 -22.24
C PHE A 181 25.41 -12.86 -21.92
N GLY A 182 26.01 -13.91 -21.33
CA GLY A 182 27.43 -13.97 -21.01
C GLY A 182 27.86 -13.30 -19.71
N ASP A 183 26.92 -12.86 -18.88
CA ASP A 183 27.24 -12.33 -17.55
C ASP A 183 27.58 -13.48 -16.60
N THR A 184 28.88 -13.60 -16.26
CA THR A 184 29.41 -14.61 -15.33
C THR A 184 29.67 -14.04 -13.94
N THR A 185 29.46 -12.76 -13.73
CA THR A 185 29.82 -12.03 -12.50
C THR A 185 28.66 -11.87 -11.54
N THR A 186 27.48 -11.58 -12.05
CA THR A 186 26.25 -11.43 -11.25
C THR A 186 25.92 -12.72 -10.50
N LYS A 187 25.80 -12.65 -9.18
CA LYS A 187 25.39 -13.78 -8.34
C LYS A 187 23.90 -13.74 -8.00
N ARG A 188 23.38 -12.54 -7.79
CA ARG A 188 21.97 -12.31 -7.44
C ARG A 188 21.39 -11.14 -8.23
N VAL A 189 20.07 -11.21 -8.48
CA VAL A 189 19.29 -10.07 -8.92
C VAL A 189 18.42 -9.63 -7.77
N VAL A 190 18.45 -8.33 -7.50
CA VAL A 190 17.76 -7.70 -6.38
C VAL A 190 16.56 -6.93 -6.88
N VAL A 191 15.41 -7.21 -6.28
CA VAL A 191 14.19 -6.44 -6.51
C VAL A 191 14.31 -5.11 -5.77
N GLN A 192 14.17 -4.00 -6.47
CA GLN A 192 14.23 -2.63 -5.93
C GLN A 192 12.82 -2.04 -5.87
N VAL A 193 12.45 -1.50 -4.72
CA VAL A 193 11.11 -0.98 -4.47
C VAL A 193 11.18 0.37 -3.76
N GLY A 194 10.34 1.32 -4.20
CA GLY A 194 10.19 2.63 -3.57
C GLY A 194 8.72 3.05 -3.57
N PRO A 195 8.00 2.89 -2.46
CA PRO A 195 6.60 3.28 -2.34
C PRO A 195 6.46 4.78 -2.03
N GLU A 196 5.57 5.46 -2.72
CA GLU A 196 5.18 6.85 -2.46
C GLU A 196 3.92 6.84 -1.58
N GLN A 197 3.98 7.34 -0.34
CA GLN A 197 2.89 7.24 0.63
C GLN A 197 2.08 8.53 0.67
N GLU A 198 0.85 8.47 0.18
CA GLU A 198 -0.13 9.54 0.34
C GLU A 198 -0.93 9.37 1.64
N TYR A 199 -1.39 10.47 2.23
CA TYR A 199 -2.14 10.48 3.48
C TYR A 199 -2.88 11.81 3.69
N PHE A 200 -3.91 11.78 4.56
CA PHE A 200 -4.59 12.99 5.03
C PHE A 200 -4.20 13.31 6.47
N LEU A 201 -4.18 14.61 6.80
CA LEU A 201 -4.07 15.10 8.17
C LEU A 201 -5.35 15.84 8.54
N VAL A 202 -5.90 15.53 9.70
CA VAL A 202 -7.05 16.23 10.27
C VAL A 202 -6.76 16.66 11.70
N ASP A 203 -7.43 17.72 12.15
CA ASP A 203 -7.31 18.16 13.54
C ASP A 203 -7.84 17.10 14.51
N LYS A 204 -7.09 16.79 15.56
CA LYS A 204 -7.43 15.74 16.54
C LYS A 204 -8.75 16.01 17.28
N ALA A 205 -9.07 17.29 17.57
CA ALA A 205 -10.30 17.63 18.24
C ALA A 205 -11.52 17.47 17.32
N GLN A 206 -11.39 17.76 16.03
CA GLN A 206 -12.41 17.52 15.02
C GLN A 206 -12.62 16.00 14.79
N TYR A 207 -11.53 15.25 14.64
CA TYR A 207 -11.57 13.80 14.53
C TYR A 207 -12.27 13.12 15.69
N ALA A 208 -12.02 13.56 16.93
CA ALA A 208 -12.62 12.96 18.13
C ALA A 208 -14.16 13.04 18.15
N GLN A 209 -14.74 14.00 17.45
CA GLN A 209 -16.18 14.22 17.33
C GLN A 209 -16.82 13.40 16.19
N ARG A 210 -16.02 12.72 15.35
CA ARG A 210 -16.49 11.93 14.21
C ARG A 210 -16.35 10.43 14.50
N GLU A 211 -17.48 9.79 14.79
CA GLU A 211 -17.50 8.35 15.08
C GLU A 211 -17.05 7.51 13.88
N ASP A 212 -17.51 7.86 12.69
CA ASP A 212 -17.13 7.20 11.45
C ASP A 212 -15.61 7.25 11.18
N LEU A 213 -14.95 8.38 11.41
CA LEU A 213 -13.50 8.47 11.29
C LEU A 213 -12.78 7.58 12.31
N ARG A 214 -13.29 7.50 13.55
CA ARG A 214 -12.69 6.67 14.61
C ARG A 214 -12.87 5.18 14.39
N MET A 215 -14.04 4.76 13.88
CA MET A 215 -14.37 3.33 13.70
C MET A 215 -13.97 2.80 12.34
N CYS A 216 -14.10 3.61 11.28
CA CYS A 216 -13.93 3.16 9.90
C CYS A 216 -12.73 3.80 9.19
N GLY A 217 -12.12 4.86 9.76
CA GLY A 217 -11.04 5.60 9.11
C GLY A 217 -11.49 6.49 7.94
N ARG A 218 -12.78 6.51 7.63
CA ARG A 218 -13.41 7.34 6.60
C ARG A 218 -14.71 7.95 7.06
N THR A 219 -15.13 9.04 6.42
CA THR A 219 -16.44 9.64 6.64
C THR A 219 -17.55 8.84 5.95
N LEU A 220 -18.58 8.48 6.69
CA LEU A 220 -19.80 7.84 6.16
C LEU A 220 -20.84 8.87 5.72
N PHE A 221 -20.74 10.10 6.24
CA PHE A 221 -21.57 11.25 5.93
C PHE A 221 -20.73 12.47 5.63
N GLY A 222 -21.23 13.39 4.84
CA GLY A 222 -20.63 14.68 4.57
C GLY A 222 -21.14 15.30 3.28
N ALA A 223 -21.83 16.42 3.39
CA ALA A 223 -22.24 17.22 2.26
C ALA A 223 -21.01 17.88 1.60
N LYS A 224 -21.11 18.13 0.28
CA LYS A 224 -20.06 18.84 -0.44
C LYS A 224 -19.85 20.23 0.15
N PRO A 225 -18.60 20.59 0.55
CA PRO A 225 -18.31 21.92 1.06
C PRO A 225 -18.38 22.98 -0.05
N PRO A 226 -18.52 24.27 0.28
CA PRO A 226 -18.52 25.36 -0.69
C PRO A 226 -17.25 25.43 -1.55
N LYS A 227 -16.12 25.04 -0.99
CA LYS A 227 -14.84 24.86 -1.67
C LYS A 227 -14.31 23.47 -1.41
N GLY A 228 -13.87 22.78 -2.46
CA GLY A 228 -13.10 21.53 -2.41
C GLY A 228 -11.70 21.74 -2.97
N GLN A 229 -11.37 21.04 -4.05
CA GLN A 229 -10.09 21.09 -4.76
C GLN A 229 -10.14 21.81 -6.13
N GLU A 230 -11.22 22.55 -6.39
CA GLU A 230 -11.54 23.10 -7.74
C GLU A 230 -10.52 24.12 -8.25
N LEU A 231 -9.73 24.73 -7.35
CA LEU A 231 -8.74 25.75 -7.72
C LEU A 231 -7.33 25.18 -7.89
N ASP A 232 -7.11 23.89 -7.58
CA ASP A 232 -5.80 23.23 -7.59
C ASP A 232 -4.73 23.99 -6.79
N ASP A 233 -5.16 24.77 -5.77
CA ASP A 233 -4.34 25.68 -5.00
C ASP A 233 -3.62 25.03 -3.80
N HIS A 234 -3.89 23.75 -3.52
CA HIS A 234 -3.23 23.01 -2.43
C HIS A 234 -1.94 22.33 -2.91
N TYR A 235 -1.94 21.66 -4.04
CA TYR A 235 -0.79 20.89 -4.55
C TYR A 235 0.48 21.74 -4.70
N TYR A 236 0.40 22.92 -5.30
CA TYR A 236 1.50 23.87 -5.45
C TYR A 236 1.56 24.91 -4.32
N GLY A 237 0.69 24.80 -3.32
CA GLY A 237 0.64 25.70 -2.18
C GLY A 237 1.83 25.50 -1.22
N ALA A 238 2.14 26.53 -0.43
CA ALA A 238 3.09 26.40 0.64
C ALA A 238 2.56 25.45 1.73
N ILE A 239 3.44 24.59 2.24
CA ILE A 239 3.11 23.72 3.37
C ILE A 239 2.81 24.59 4.59
N ARG A 240 1.63 24.43 5.20
CA ARG A 240 1.21 25.20 6.36
C ARG A 240 2.11 24.95 7.57
N PRO A 241 2.35 25.92 8.46
CA PRO A 241 3.34 25.81 9.55
C PRO A 241 3.16 24.58 10.45
N ARG A 242 1.92 24.23 10.82
CA ARG A 242 1.62 23.06 11.67
C ARG A 242 1.97 21.76 10.97
N VAL A 243 1.63 21.65 9.69
CA VAL A 243 1.96 20.50 8.84
C VAL A 243 3.47 20.40 8.62
N ALA A 244 4.15 21.54 8.37
CA ALA A 244 5.59 21.57 8.20
C ALA A 244 6.34 21.11 9.46
N ALA A 245 5.86 21.47 10.65
CA ALA A 245 6.41 20.99 11.91
C ALA A 245 6.23 19.47 12.07
N TYR A 246 5.04 18.95 11.79
CA TYR A 246 4.77 17.52 11.77
C TYR A 246 5.69 16.79 10.79
N MET A 247 5.77 17.25 9.54
CA MET A 247 6.59 16.62 8.50
C MET A 247 8.08 16.63 8.86
N LYS A 248 8.57 17.68 9.53
CA LYS A 248 9.94 17.75 10.02
C LYS A 248 10.22 16.70 11.08
N ASP A 249 9.36 16.60 12.08
CA ASP A 249 9.54 15.63 13.17
C ASP A 249 9.37 14.18 12.65
N LEU A 250 8.48 13.96 11.67
CA LEU A 250 8.33 12.68 11.00
C LEU A 250 9.62 12.28 10.27
N ASP A 251 10.21 13.18 9.48
CA ASP A 251 11.49 12.92 8.80
C ASP A 251 12.59 12.54 9.80
N GLU A 252 12.73 13.27 10.91
CA GLU A 252 13.73 13.00 11.93
C GLU A 252 13.55 11.61 12.58
N GLU A 253 12.31 11.21 12.89
CA GLU A 253 12.03 9.87 13.42
C GLU A 253 12.32 8.77 12.38
N LEU A 254 11.92 8.98 11.14
CA LEU A 254 12.16 8.03 10.06
C LEU A 254 13.66 7.88 9.74
N TRP A 255 14.42 8.98 9.74
CA TRP A 255 15.86 8.93 9.53
C TRP A 255 16.58 8.16 10.66
N LYS A 256 16.19 8.33 11.92
CA LYS A 256 16.70 7.51 13.05
C LYS A 256 16.51 6.02 12.79
N LEU A 257 15.37 5.65 12.21
CA LEU A 257 15.01 4.28 11.86
C LEU A 257 15.59 3.80 10.51
N GLY A 258 16.48 4.59 9.89
CA GLY A 258 17.14 4.21 8.64
C GLY A 258 16.27 4.31 7.38
N VAL A 259 15.07 4.91 7.47
CA VAL A 259 14.24 5.17 6.31
C VAL A 259 14.74 6.41 5.59
N LEU A 260 15.05 6.26 4.31
CA LEU A 260 15.54 7.36 3.45
C LEU A 260 14.36 8.25 2.98
N SER A 261 13.57 8.80 3.91
CA SER A 261 12.55 9.82 3.60
C SER A 261 13.22 11.01 2.90
N LYS A 262 12.78 11.32 1.69
CA LYS A 262 13.43 12.33 0.85
C LYS A 262 12.49 13.42 0.39
N THR A 263 11.31 13.06 -0.09
CA THR A 263 10.37 14.00 -0.70
C THR A 263 9.12 14.12 0.18
N LYS A 264 8.63 15.33 0.35
CA LYS A 264 7.37 15.65 1.02
C LYS A 264 6.74 16.86 0.36
N HIS A 265 5.45 16.81 0.12
CA HIS A 265 4.69 17.91 -0.46
C HIS A 265 3.19 17.77 -0.15
N ASN A 266 2.43 18.81 -0.52
CA ASN A 266 0.97 18.74 -0.53
C ASN A 266 0.48 17.95 -1.74
N GLU A 267 -0.63 17.24 -1.55
CA GLU A 267 -1.39 16.60 -2.62
C GLU A 267 -2.58 17.45 -3.08
N VAL A 268 -3.34 16.96 -4.07
CA VAL A 268 -4.39 17.74 -4.73
C VAL A 268 -5.55 18.05 -3.79
N ALA A 269 -6.01 17.09 -2.99
CA ALA A 269 -7.10 17.35 -2.05
C ALA A 269 -6.65 18.22 -0.86
N PRO A 270 -7.51 19.11 -0.36
CA PRO A 270 -7.22 19.83 0.88
C PRO A 270 -6.86 18.87 2.02
N SER A 271 -5.87 19.21 2.82
CA SER A 271 -5.33 18.40 3.92
C SER A 271 -4.69 17.06 3.50
N GLN A 272 -4.47 16.83 2.22
CA GLN A 272 -3.76 15.67 1.68
C GLN A 272 -2.29 15.99 1.44
N HIS A 273 -1.42 15.02 1.73
CA HIS A 273 0.03 15.15 1.63
C HIS A 273 0.64 13.84 1.15
N GLU A 274 1.90 13.92 0.70
CA GLU A 274 2.70 12.75 0.30
C GLU A 274 4.08 12.77 0.95
N MET A 275 4.59 11.57 1.20
CA MET A 275 5.98 11.32 1.54
C MET A 275 6.53 10.21 0.64
N ALA A 276 7.68 10.42 0.04
CA ALA A 276 8.36 9.44 -0.80
C ALA A 276 9.78 9.17 -0.30
N PRO A 277 10.13 7.90 0.00
CA PRO A 277 11.48 7.50 0.35
C PRO A 277 12.31 7.23 -0.92
N ILE A 278 13.63 7.19 -0.79
CA ILE A 278 14.48 6.57 -1.79
C ILE A 278 14.24 5.06 -1.78
N TYR A 279 14.23 4.44 -2.96
CA TYR A 279 14.04 3.00 -3.11
C TYR A 279 15.15 2.18 -2.41
N THR A 280 14.78 0.98 -1.99
CA THR A 280 15.70 -0.02 -1.43
C THR A 280 15.28 -1.42 -1.90
N ASN A 281 15.92 -2.49 -1.42
CA ASN A 281 15.47 -3.84 -1.74
C ASN A 281 14.06 -4.09 -1.21
N ALA A 282 13.28 -4.94 -1.89
CA ALA A 282 11.86 -5.12 -1.63
C ALA A 282 11.56 -5.55 -0.18
N ASN A 283 12.40 -6.39 0.44
CA ASN A 283 12.21 -6.80 1.83
C ASN A 283 12.31 -5.60 2.79
N ALA A 284 13.41 -4.84 2.70
CA ALA A 284 13.58 -3.63 3.51
C ALA A 284 12.52 -2.57 3.21
N ALA A 285 12.13 -2.38 1.94
CA ALA A 285 11.09 -1.43 1.55
C ALA A 285 9.73 -1.79 2.18
N CYS A 286 9.36 -3.08 2.21
CA CYS A 286 8.13 -3.53 2.86
C CYS A 286 8.17 -3.27 4.38
N ASP A 287 9.25 -3.62 5.07
CA ASP A 287 9.41 -3.33 6.49
C ASP A 287 9.36 -1.84 6.78
N GLN A 288 10.11 -1.04 6.00
CA GLN A 288 10.16 0.41 6.16
C GLN A 288 8.78 1.06 5.90
N ASN A 289 8.02 0.59 4.92
CA ASN A 289 6.67 1.15 4.68
C ASN A 289 5.72 0.88 5.85
N GLN A 290 5.81 -0.28 6.52
CA GLN A 290 5.05 -0.54 7.75
C GLN A 290 5.44 0.44 8.86
N LEU A 291 6.74 0.68 9.05
CA LEU A 291 7.23 1.68 10.01
C LEU A 291 6.76 3.10 9.67
N VAL A 292 6.81 3.48 8.39
CA VAL A 292 6.32 4.78 7.91
C VAL A 292 4.86 4.97 8.30
N MET A 293 3.99 4.00 8.00
CA MET A 293 2.56 4.09 8.33
C MET A 293 2.31 4.20 9.84
N GLU A 294 3.08 3.51 10.66
CA GLU A 294 2.99 3.60 12.11
C GLU A 294 3.47 4.96 12.62
N MET A 295 4.66 5.39 12.17
CA MET A 295 5.26 6.65 12.61
C MET A 295 4.46 7.87 12.16
N MET A 296 3.84 7.85 10.98
CA MET A 296 2.92 8.90 10.54
C MET A 296 1.79 9.13 11.55
N LYS A 297 1.17 8.07 12.06
CA LYS A 297 0.10 8.17 13.07
C LYS A 297 0.62 8.68 14.41
N LYS A 298 1.74 8.13 14.89
CA LYS A 298 2.32 8.49 16.19
C LYS A 298 2.82 9.93 16.24
N VAL A 299 3.50 10.37 15.18
CA VAL A 299 4.00 11.75 15.12
C VAL A 299 2.84 12.73 14.94
N ALA A 300 1.81 12.40 14.16
CA ALA A 300 0.62 13.24 14.03
C ALA A 300 -0.04 13.50 15.41
N ASP A 301 -0.15 12.46 16.24
CA ASP A 301 -0.72 12.58 17.58
C ASP A 301 0.03 13.59 18.45
N ARG A 302 1.37 13.63 18.38
CA ARG A 302 2.21 14.60 19.09
C ARG A 302 1.94 16.05 18.67
N HIS A 303 1.49 16.27 17.43
CA HIS A 303 1.14 17.59 16.87
C HIS A 303 -0.34 17.95 17.00
N GLY A 304 -1.12 17.16 17.75
CA GLY A 304 -2.57 17.35 17.87
C GLY A 304 -3.30 17.14 16.53
N LEU A 305 -2.72 16.29 15.66
CA LEU A 305 -3.24 15.87 14.38
C LEU A 305 -3.57 14.37 14.40
N VAL A 306 -4.36 13.93 13.44
CA VAL A 306 -4.57 12.52 13.15
C VAL A 306 -4.22 12.26 11.68
N CYS A 307 -3.38 11.27 11.43
CA CYS A 307 -3.04 10.82 10.10
C CYS A 307 -4.03 9.75 9.64
N LEU A 308 -4.77 10.03 8.57
CA LEU A 308 -5.68 9.08 7.94
C LEU A 308 -4.98 8.42 6.75
N LEU A 309 -4.88 7.10 6.81
CA LEU A 309 -4.30 6.27 5.76
C LEU A 309 -5.37 5.53 4.94
N HIS A 310 -6.65 5.80 5.19
CA HIS A 310 -7.74 5.23 4.40
C HIS A 310 -7.65 5.76 2.96
N GLU A 311 -8.00 4.92 1.98
CA GLU A 311 -7.92 5.23 0.55
C GLU A 311 -8.83 6.36 0.12
N LYS A 312 -9.99 6.52 0.78
CA LYS A 312 -10.99 7.55 0.48
C LYS A 312 -11.64 8.06 1.76
N PRO A 313 -10.93 8.87 2.57
CA PRO A 313 -11.50 9.38 3.83
C PRO A 313 -12.65 10.35 3.58
N PHE A 314 -12.64 11.05 2.44
CA PHE A 314 -13.61 12.06 2.07
C PHE A 314 -14.13 11.83 0.66
N ALA A 315 -15.44 11.77 0.50
CA ALA A 315 -16.07 11.68 -0.84
C ALA A 315 -15.92 13.00 -1.59
N GLY A 316 -15.82 12.92 -2.93
CA GLY A 316 -15.81 14.09 -3.81
C GLY A 316 -14.47 14.80 -3.98
N VAL A 317 -13.42 14.37 -3.28
CA VAL A 317 -12.04 14.84 -3.46
C VAL A 317 -11.11 13.66 -3.75
N ASN A 318 -9.85 13.91 -4.12
CA ASN A 318 -8.88 12.85 -4.36
C ASN A 318 -8.77 11.88 -3.17
N GLY A 319 -8.55 10.62 -3.46
CA GLY A 319 -8.20 9.61 -2.48
C GLY A 319 -6.69 9.45 -2.36
N SER A 320 -6.24 8.64 -1.40
CA SER A 320 -4.83 8.36 -1.14
C SER A 320 -4.44 6.95 -1.55
N GLY A 321 -3.32 6.84 -2.23
CA GLY A 321 -2.72 5.58 -2.66
C GLY A 321 -1.27 5.44 -2.22
N LYS A 322 -0.62 4.43 -2.81
CA LYS A 322 0.83 4.25 -2.83
C LYS A 322 1.23 3.95 -4.26
N HIS A 323 2.11 4.76 -4.82
CA HIS A 323 2.71 4.40 -6.09
C HIS A 323 3.91 3.51 -5.82
N ASP A 324 3.81 2.24 -6.18
CA ASP A 324 4.85 1.26 -5.93
C ASP A 324 5.82 1.20 -7.11
N ASN A 325 6.96 1.85 -6.95
CA ASN A 325 8.03 1.87 -7.95
C ASN A 325 8.84 0.58 -7.85
N TRP A 326 8.72 -0.31 -8.84
CA TRP A 326 9.33 -1.61 -8.89
C TRP A 326 10.37 -1.72 -10.01
N SER A 327 11.54 -2.31 -9.73
CA SER A 327 12.60 -2.53 -10.71
C SER A 327 13.51 -3.70 -10.30
N LEU A 328 14.40 -4.10 -11.22
CA LEU A 328 15.40 -5.14 -11.00
C LEU A 328 16.81 -4.59 -11.19
N SER A 329 17.72 -4.95 -10.29
CA SER A 329 19.15 -4.66 -10.46
C SER A 329 19.99 -5.88 -10.10
N THR A 330 21.16 -5.99 -10.72
CA THR A 330 22.17 -6.97 -10.30
C THR A 330 22.78 -6.58 -8.96
N ASP A 331 23.39 -7.53 -8.26
CA ASP A 331 24.21 -7.28 -7.06
C ASP A 331 25.43 -6.40 -7.34
N THR A 332 25.81 -6.23 -8.61
CA THR A 332 26.84 -5.30 -9.08
C THR A 332 26.30 -3.90 -9.39
N GLY A 333 25.00 -3.65 -9.21
CA GLY A 333 24.35 -2.35 -9.36
C GLY A 333 23.84 -2.01 -10.76
N LYS A 334 23.87 -2.95 -11.72
CA LYS A 334 23.30 -2.73 -13.06
C LYS A 334 21.78 -2.88 -13.03
N ASN A 335 21.06 -1.81 -13.37
CA ASN A 335 19.59 -1.87 -13.52
C ASN A 335 19.19 -2.56 -14.83
N LEU A 336 18.29 -3.55 -14.76
CA LEU A 336 17.92 -4.40 -15.90
C LEU A 336 16.81 -3.78 -16.78
N PHE A 337 16.10 -2.77 -16.25
CA PHE A 337 15.09 -2.00 -16.99
C PHE A 337 15.62 -0.68 -17.54
N LYS A 338 16.95 -0.47 -17.56
CA LYS A 338 17.53 0.73 -18.15
C LYS A 338 17.67 0.55 -19.67
N PRO A 339 16.92 1.32 -20.50
CA PRO A 339 16.92 1.14 -21.96
C PRO A 339 18.28 1.43 -22.61
N GLY A 340 19.06 2.33 -21.99
CA GLY A 340 20.29 2.86 -22.57
C GLY A 340 20.05 3.94 -23.62
N SER A 341 21.07 4.26 -24.39
CA SER A 341 20.99 5.27 -25.48
C SER A 341 20.37 4.73 -26.77
N THR A 342 20.35 3.41 -26.93
CA THR A 342 19.81 2.72 -28.12
C THR A 342 18.89 1.58 -27.68
N PRO A 343 17.66 1.90 -27.20
CA PRO A 343 16.74 0.89 -26.66
C PRO A 343 16.45 -0.26 -27.63
N ARG A 344 16.28 0.03 -28.93
CA ARG A 344 16.01 -0.97 -29.98
C ARG A 344 17.12 -2.01 -30.13
N GLN A 345 18.36 -1.67 -29.78
CA GLN A 345 19.53 -2.56 -29.88
C GLN A 345 19.88 -3.24 -28.56
N ASN A 346 19.25 -2.83 -27.45
CA ASN A 346 19.50 -3.43 -26.13
C ASN A 346 18.63 -4.68 -25.94
N ALA A 347 19.06 -5.78 -26.52
CA ALA A 347 18.31 -7.05 -26.51
C ALA A 347 18.04 -7.57 -25.09
N GLN A 348 18.97 -7.39 -24.15
CA GLN A 348 18.76 -7.77 -22.75
C GLN A 348 17.61 -6.97 -22.12
N PHE A 349 17.62 -5.64 -22.30
CA PHE A 349 16.51 -4.77 -21.83
C PHE A 349 15.17 -5.19 -22.47
N LEU A 350 15.16 -5.43 -23.79
CA LEU A 350 13.95 -5.81 -24.52
C LEU A 350 13.40 -7.16 -24.03
N LEU A 351 14.25 -8.11 -23.67
CA LEU A 351 13.81 -9.38 -23.11
C LEU A 351 13.13 -9.20 -21.74
N PHE A 352 13.72 -8.42 -20.84
CA PHE A 352 13.12 -8.13 -19.54
C PHE A 352 11.82 -7.32 -19.69
N LEU A 353 11.75 -6.37 -20.63
CA LEU A 353 10.54 -5.64 -20.97
C LEU A 353 9.44 -6.57 -21.49
N ALA A 354 9.81 -7.50 -22.40
CA ALA A 354 8.86 -8.48 -22.94
C ALA A 354 8.31 -9.41 -21.85
N ALA A 355 9.18 -9.89 -20.93
CA ALA A 355 8.77 -10.69 -19.79
C ALA A 355 7.80 -9.93 -18.88
N PHE A 356 8.06 -8.64 -18.60
CA PHE A 356 7.16 -7.82 -17.80
C PHE A 356 5.79 -7.63 -18.46
N ILE A 357 5.77 -7.27 -19.75
CA ILE A 357 4.51 -7.07 -20.50
C ILE A 357 3.70 -8.37 -20.53
N LYS A 358 4.34 -9.50 -20.84
CA LYS A 358 3.67 -10.81 -20.86
C LYS A 358 3.13 -11.19 -19.49
N GLY A 359 3.95 -11.10 -18.43
CA GLY A 359 3.54 -11.47 -17.08
C GLY A 359 2.38 -10.62 -16.56
N VAL A 360 2.39 -9.31 -16.80
CA VAL A 360 1.29 -8.44 -16.41
C VAL A 360 0.02 -8.74 -17.22
N ASP A 361 0.14 -9.01 -18.52
CA ASP A 361 -1.01 -9.36 -19.35
C ASP A 361 -1.63 -10.71 -18.97
N ASP A 362 -0.80 -11.71 -18.73
CA ASP A 362 -1.26 -13.05 -18.38
C ASP A 362 -1.88 -13.14 -16.99
N TYR A 363 -1.41 -12.33 -16.04
CA TYR A 363 -1.84 -12.38 -14.63
C TYR A 363 -2.46 -11.06 -14.12
N GLN A 364 -3.01 -10.23 -15.03
CA GLN A 364 -3.63 -8.95 -14.70
C GLN A 364 -4.71 -9.06 -13.62
N GLU A 365 -5.49 -10.14 -13.63
CA GLU A 365 -6.58 -10.38 -12.69
C GLU A 365 -6.06 -10.62 -11.27
N PHE A 366 -4.97 -11.35 -11.12
CA PHE A 366 -4.36 -11.58 -9.82
C PHE A 366 -3.69 -10.31 -9.30
N LEU A 367 -2.98 -9.55 -10.16
CA LEU A 367 -2.46 -8.24 -9.78
C LEU A 367 -3.57 -7.31 -9.28
N ARG A 368 -4.73 -7.29 -9.95
CA ARG A 368 -5.89 -6.51 -9.46
C ARG A 368 -6.38 -7.04 -8.10
N ALA A 369 -6.39 -8.35 -7.88
CA ALA A 369 -6.79 -8.94 -6.61
C ALA A 369 -5.85 -8.54 -5.45
N THR A 370 -4.56 -8.35 -5.70
CA THR A 370 -3.60 -7.95 -4.65
C THR A 370 -3.84 -6.56 -4.07
N VAL A 371 -4.59 -5.71 -4.78
CA VAL A 371 -4.95 -4.35 -4.35
C VAL A 371 -6.45 -4.23 -4.06
N ALA A 372 -7.14 -5.36 -4.00
CA ALA A 372 -8.56 -5.44 -3.69
C ALA A 372 -8.78 -5.25 -2.18
N PHE A 373 -9.46 -4.15 -1.83
CA PHE A 373 -9.80 -3.79 -0.47
C PHE A 373 -11.01 -2.82 -0.49
N PRO A 374 -11.93 -2.86 0.48
CA PRO A 374 -13.13 -2.01 0.48
C PRO A 374 -12.81 -0.53 0.29
N GLY A 375 -11.81 -0.01 1.00
CA GLY A 375 -11.38 1.38 0.87
C GLY A 375 -10.91 1.74 -0.54
N ASN A 376 -10.24 0.82 -1.22
CA ASN A 376 -9.71 1.04 -2.56
C ASN A 376 -10.82 1.01 -3.64
N ASP A 377 -11.94 0.31 -3.40
CA ASP A 377 -13.10 0.34 -4.29
C ASP A 377 -13.72 1.76 -4.36
N HIS A 378 -13.62 2.54 -3.29
CA HIS A 378 -14.05 3.95 -3.27
C HIS A 378 -13.07 4.90 -3.99
N ARG A 379 -11.81 4.49 -4.18
CA ARG A 379 -10.75 5.31 -4.76
C ARG A 379 -10.57 5.09 -6.26
N LEU A 380 -10.54 3.84 -6.74
CA LEU A 380 -10.20 3.50 -8.12
C LEU A 380 -11.20 4.08 -9.13
N GLY A 381 -10.67 4.53 -10.26
CA GLY A 381 -11.45 4.96 -11.43
C GLY A 381 -11.74 6.44 -11.56
N ALA A 382 -11.29 7.29 -10.64
CA ALA A 382 -11.46 8.75 -10.73
C ALA A 382 -10.42 9.51 -9.88
N GLN A 383 -10.24 10.80 -10.18
CA GLN A 383 -9.47 11.72 -9.34
C GLN A 383 -8.04 11.21 -9.07
N GLU A 384 -7.26 11.00 -10.13
CA GLU A 384 -5.87 10.52 -10.15
C GLU A 384 -5.68 9.04 -9.76
N ALA A 385 -6.70 8.32 -9.34
CA ALA A 385 -6.64 6.88 -9.16
C ALA A 385 -6.93 6.16 -10.48
N PRO A 386 -6.11 5.16 -10.87
CA PRO A 386 -6.30 4.47 -12.15
C PRO A 386 -7.60 3.65 -12.16
N PRO A 387 -8.14 3.34 -13.36
CA PRO A 387 -9.29 2.45 -13.50
C PRO A 387 -8.91 1.01 -13.10
N ALA A 388 -9.93 0.16 -12.88
CA ALA A 388 -9.74 -1.24 -12.52
C ALA A 388 -9.13 -2.11 -13.65
N VAL A 389 -9.19 -1.64 -14.89
CA VAL A 389 -8.56 -2.31 -16.04
C VAL A 389 -7.05 -2.07 -16.00
N LEU A 390 -6.29 -3.16 -15.85
CA LEU A 390 -4.83 -3.08 -15.95
C LEU A 390 -4.40 -2.79 -17.38
N SER A 391 -3.53 -1.79 -17.54
CA SER A 391 -2.84 -1.47 -18.79
C SER A 391 -1.45 -0.92 -18.47
N ILE A 392 -0.54 -1.04 -19.44
CA ILE A 392 0.85 -0.59 -19.30
C ILE A 392 1.06 0.64 -20.19
N PHE A 393 1.51 1.73 -19.58
CA PHE A 393 2.00 2.91 -20.27
C PHE A 393 3.50 2.79 -20.51
N LEU A 394 3.94 2.88 -21.76
CA LEU A 394 5.35 2.83 -22.14
C LEU A 394 5.91 4.19 -22.58
N GLY A 395 5.05 5.13 -22.93
CA GLY A 395 5.41 6.38 -23.58
C GLY A 395 5.72 6.20 -25.08
N ASP A 396 5.86 7.32 -25.79
CA ASP A 396 5.93 7.32 -27.25
C ASP A 396 7.16 6.59 -27.79
N GLU A 397 8.34 6.80 -27.17
CA GLU A 397 9.60 6.23 -27.67
C GLU A 397 9.64 4.70 -27.55
N LEU A 398 9.30 4.15 -26.39
CA LEU A 398 9.29 2.69 -26.22
C LEU A 398 8.16 2.02 -26.99
N SER A 399 7.01 2.67 -27.11
CA SER A 399 5.94 2.16 -27.98
C SER A 399 6.39 2.07 -29.44
N ALA A 400 7.07 3.11 -29.95
CA ALA A 400 7.64 3.08 -31.29
C ALA A 400 8.73 1.98 -31.44
N VAL A 401 9.52 1.71 -30.39
CA VAL A 401 10.47 0.59 -30.40
C VAL A 401 9.72 -0.75 -30.51
N VAL A 402 8.69 -0.97 -29.69
CA VAL A 402 7.86 -2.19 -29.71
C VAL A 402 7.20 -2.35 -31.08
N ASP A 403 6.59 -1.31 -31.62
CA ASP A 403 5.95 -1.31 -32.93
C ASP A 403 6.94 -1.64 -34.06
N SER A 404 8.17 -1.10 -34.00
CA SER A 404 9.22 -1.39 -34.98
C SER A 404 9.66 -2.86 -34.95
N ILE A 405 9.65 -3.49 -33.75
CA ILE A 405 9.97 -4.92 -33.59
C ILE A 405 8.85 -5.81 -34.16
N ILE A 406 7.60 -5.47 -33.85
CA ILE A 406 6.42 -6.20 -34.32
C ILE A 406 6.35 -6.17 -35.85
N ASN A 407 6.48 -4.98 -36.42
CA ASN A 407 6.31 -4.76 -37.88
C ASN A 407 7.57 -4.97 -38.70
N ASP A 408 8.70 -5.31 -38.10
CA ASP A 408 10.01 -5.46 -38.74
C ASP A 408 10.45 -4.22 -39.54
N THR A 409 10.30 -3.07 -38.92
CA THR A 409 10.62 -1.77 -39.53
C THR A 409 11.81 -1.10 -38.85
N ASP A 410 12.47 -0.18 -39.56
CA ASP A 410 13.53 0.63 -38.99
C ASP A 410 12.97 1.59 -37.92
N PHE A 411 13.61 1.58 -36.75
CA PHE A 411 13.30 2.51 -35.66
C PHE A 411 14.06 3.84 -35.87
N GLN A 412 13.31 4.91 -35.91
CA GLN A 412 13.87 6.27 -35.84
C GLN A 412 13.54 6.89 -34.49
N SER A 413 14.57 7.14 -33.67
CA SER A 413 14.39 7.85 -32.39
C SER A 413 13.89 9.26 -32.66
N THR A 414 12.88 9.70 -31.92
CA THR A 414 12.39 11.08 -31.95
C THR A 414 13.39 12.07 -31.37
N GLY A 415 14.49 11.56 -30.78
CA GLY A 415 15.56 12.36 -30.16
C GLY A 415 15.11 13.09 -28.91
N LYS A 416 16.05 13.40 -28.03
CA LYS A 416 15.77 14.28 -26.87
C LYS A 416 15.60 15.71 -27.37
N ARG A 417 14.39 16.25 -27.24
CA ARG A 417 14.12 17.65 -27.56
C ARG A 417 14.67 18.56 -26.46
N THR A 418 15.34 19.63 -26.86
CA THR A 418 15.67 20.73 -25.95
C THR A 418 14.52 21.71 -25.95
N LEU A 419 13.97 22.02 -24.80
CA LEU A 419 12.91 23.02 -24.66
C LEU A 419 13.57 24.40 -24.64
N GLU A 420 13.23 25.23 -25.63
CA GLU A 420 13.58 26.65 -25.66
C GLU A 420 12.42 27.44 -25.02
N ILE A 421 12.64 27.95 -23.82
CA ILE A 421 11.61 28.68 -23.06
C ILE A 421 11.56 30.15 -23.47
N GLY A 422 12.51 30.62 -24.33
CA GLY A 422 12.55 31.98 -24.82
C GLY A 422 13.02 33.04 -23.81
N VAL A 423 13.76 32.61 -22.77
CA VAL A 423 14.37 33.49 -21.76
C VAL A 423 15.86 33.21 -21.72
N ASP A 424 16.66 34.20 -22.09
CA ASP A 424 18.13 34.07 -22.25
C ASP A 424 18.86 33.64 -20.95
N ALA A 425 18.32 33.99 -19.80
CA ALA A 425 18.95 33.67 -18.49
C ALA A 425 18.66 32.24 -18.01
N LEU A 426 17.77 31.47 -18.66
CA LEU A 426 17.42 30.12 -18.25
C LEU A 426 18.32 29.08 -18.93
N PRO A 427 18.77 28.06 -18.19
CA PRO A 427 19.51 26.96 -18.79
C PRO A 427 18.60 26.19 -19.77
N ALA A 428 19.18 25.63 -20.82
CA ALA A 428 18.49 24.76 -21.75
C ALA A 428 17.96 23.51 -21.02
N ILE A 429 16.64 23.27 -21.09
CA ILE A 429 15.98 22.13 -20.45
C ILE A 429 15.90 20.99 -21.47
N ARG A 430 16.51 19.85 -21.17
CA ARG A 430 16.32 18.65 -21.97
C ARG A 430 15.01 17.99 -21.56
N GLN A 431 14.10 17.83 -22.52
CA GLN A 431 12.85 17.10 -22.29
C GLN A 431 13.18 15.63 -22.06
N ASP A 432 12.58 15.03 -21.03
CA ASP A 432 12.58 13.57 -20.86
C ASP A 432 11.63 12.94 -21.91
N ASN A 433 12.00 11.80 -22.46
CA ASN A 433 11.19 11.11 -23.47
C ASN A 433 10.04 10.31 -22.86
N THR A 434 9.99 10.21 -21.54
CA THR A 434 8.92 9.53 -20.78
C THR A 434 8.17 10.57 -19.96
N ASP A 435 6.92 10.85 -20.34
CA ASP A 435 6.00 11.57 -19.47
C ASP A 435 5.27 10.58 -18.55
N ARG A 436 4.74 11.06 -17.42
CA ARG A 436 3.91 10.24 -16.51
C ARG A 436 2.46 10.28 -16.98
N ASN A 437 1.87 9.12 -17.22
CA ASN A 437 0.42 9.04 -17.47
C ASN A 437 -0.28 8.80 -16.11
N ARG A 438 -0.87 9.85 -15.55
CA ARG A 438 -1.57 9.82 -14.25
C ARG A 438 -2.76 8.86 -14.22
N THR A 439 -3.29 8.46 -15.37
CA THR A 439 -4.45 7.57 -15.48
C THR A 439 -4.07 6.11 -15.71
N SER A 440 -2.78 5.82 -15.92
CA SER A 440 -2.31 4.46 -16.16
C SER A 440 -2.13 3.68 -14.86
N PRO A 441 -2.65 2.46 -14.76
CA PRO A 441 -2.42 1.57 -13.61
C PRO A 441 -0.97 1.13 -13.44
N MET A 442 -0.26 0.99 -14.56
CA MET A 442 1.14 0.57 -14.61
C MET A 442 1.88 1.45 -15.62
N ALA A 443 2.88 2.19 -15.17
CA ALA A 443 3.63 3.12 -16.02
C ALA A 443 5.12 2.83 -15.99
N PHE A 444 5.75 2.77 -17.18
CA PHE A 444 7.21 2.75 -17.28
C PHE A 444 7.77 4.16 -17.11
N THR A 445 8.67 4.35 -16.15
CA THR A 445 9.25 5.65 -15.80
C THR A 445 10.77 5.68 -15.94
N GLY A 446 11.27 5.22 -17.09
CA GLY A 446 12.67 5.33 -17.52
C GLY A 446 13.57 4.15 -17.14
N ASN A 447 13.43 3.55 -15.97
CA ASN A 447 14.19 2.36 -15.54
C ASN A 447 13.47 1.51 -14.50
N LYS A 448 12.15 1.72 -14.34
CA LYS A 448 11.29 1.07 -13.38
C LYS A 448 9.84 1.13 -13.86
N PHE A 449 9.01 0.30 -13.28
CA PHE A 449 7.55 0.37 -13.42
C PHE A 449 6.93 0.94 -12.15
N GLU A 450 5.98 1.83 -12.30
CA GLU A 450 5.20 2.42 -11.24
C GLU A 450 3.81 1.80 -11.22
N PHE A 451 3.50 1.00 -10.21
CA PHE A 451 2.18 0.41 -10.01
C PHE A 451 1.34 1.32 -9.12
N ARG A 452 0.30 1.93 -9.70
CA ARG A 452 -0.45 3.05 -9.13
C ARG A 452 -1.75 2.66 -8.43
N MET A 453 -2.12 1.37 -8.46
CA MET A 453 -3.41 0.90 -7.94
C MET A 453 -3.45 0.65 -6.43
N LEU A 454 -2.31 0.61 -5.72
CA LEU A 454 -2.28 0.31 -4.29
C LEU A 454 -2.98 1.39 -3.48
N GLY A 455 -3.77 0.96 -2.50
CA GLY A 455 -4.37 1.84 -1.51
C GLY A 455 -3.38 2.27 -0.42
N SER A 456 -3.61 3.46 0.15
CA SER A 456 -2.74 4.07 1.15
C SER A 456 -2.58 3.22 2.42
N SER A 457 -3.62 2.50 2.86
CA SER A 457 -3.58 1.67 4.06
C SER A 457 -2.95 0.28 3.84
N GLN A 458 -2.80 -0.14 2.57
CA GLN A 458 -2.39 -1.51 2.24
C GLN A 458 -0.88 -1.73 2.41
N SER A 459 -0.49 -2.99 2.67
CA SER A 459 0.91 -3.42 2.58
C SER A 459 1.32 -3.55 1.11
N ILE A 460 2.55 -3.11 0.79
CA ILE A 460 3.12 -3.28 -0.55
C ILE A 460 3.59 -4.73 -0.82
N SER A 461 3.58 -5.61 0.18
CA SER A 461 4.10 -6.99 0.02
C SER A 461 3.31 -7.79 -1.02
N GLY A 462 1.98 -7.74 -1.00
CA GLY A 462 1.13 -8.51 -1.93
C GLY A 462 1.43 -8.24 -3.42
N PRO A 463 1.37 -7.00 -3.88
CA PRO A 463 1.75 -6.65 -5.24
C PRO A 463 3.19 -7.04 -5.60
N ASN A 464 4.16 -6.82 -4.68
CA ASN A 464 5.55 -7.17 -4.94
C ASN A 464 5.78 -8.69 -5.02
N ILE A 465 5.13 -9.49 -4.18
CA ILE A 465 5.13 -10.96 -4.29
C ILE A 465 4.66 -11.37 -5.69
N THR A 466 3.57 -10.76 -6.15
CA THR A 466 2.96 -11.09 -7.44
C THR A 466 3.85 -10.66 -8.60
N LEU A 467 4.34 -9.41 -8.62
CA LEU A 467 5.24 -8.94 -9.67
C LEU A 467 6.51 -9.79 -9.76
N ASN A 468 7.09 -10.17 -8.63
CA ASN A 468 8.25 -11.06 -8.59
C ASN A 468 7.93 -12.43 -9.19
N THR A 469 6.77 -13.01 -8.82
CA THR A 469 6.40 -14.36 -9.22
C THR A 469 6.06 -14.46 -10.71
N ILE A 470 5.26 -13.49 -11.24
CA ILE A 470 4.93 -13.47 -12.67
C ILE A 470 6.17 -13.23 -13.53
N MET A 471 7.09 -12.38 -13.06
CA MET A 471 8.37 -12.18 -13.73
C MET A 471 9.23 -13.45 -13.70
N ALA A 472 9.27 -14.17 -12.58
CA ALA A 472 10.00 -15.42 -12.46
C ALA A 472 9.45 -16.47 -13.43
N GLU A 473 8.13 -16.58 -13.57
CA GLU A 473 7.47 -17.48 -14.52
C GLU A 473 7.89 -17.19 -15.96
N GLU A 474 7.82 -15.91 -16.37
CA GLU A 474 8.17 -15.56 -17.75
C GLU A 474 9.66 -15.72 -18.04
N LEU A 475 10.52 -15.36 -17.08
CA LEU A 475 11.95 -15.54 -17.23
C LEU A 475 12.34 -17.03 -17.25
N GLU A 476 11.64 -17.91 -16.50
CA GLU A 476 11.82 -19.36 -16.57
C GLU A 476 11.48 -19.88 -17.96
N GLN A 477 10.29 -19.56 -18.50
CA GLN A 477 9.87 -19.97 -19.83
C GLN A 477 10.86 -19.49 -20.90
N PHE A 478 11.31 -18.26 -20.81
CA PHE A 478 12.28 -17.70 -21.76
C PHE A 478 13.66 -18.36 -21.64
N ALA A 479 14.10 -18.65 -20.41
CA ALA A 479 15.35 -19.36 -20.19
C ALA A 479 15.30 -20.78 -20.77
N ASP A 480 14.22 -21.53 -20.52
CA ASP A 480 14.05 -22.90 -21.03
C ASP A 480 14.08 -22.94 -22.57
N GLU A 481 13.42 -21.98 -23.23
CA GLU A 481 13.41 -21.86 -24.68
C GLU A 481 14.80 -21.50 -25.23
N LEU A 482 15.47 -20.51 -24.64
CA LEU A 482 16.75 -19.99 -25.11
C LEU A 482 17.94 -20.91 -24.78
N GLU A 483 17.91 -21.65 -23.67
CA GLU A 483 18.91 -22.66 -23.31
C GLU A 483 18.91 -23.85 -24.32
N ALA A 484 17.73 -24.14 -24.90
CA ALA A 484 17.60 -25.18 -25.95
C ALA A 484 17.99 -24.69 -27.36
N SER A 485 18.26 -23.38 -27.52
CA SER A 485 18.54 -22.77 -28.84
C SER A 485 19.88 -23.20 -29.41
N ARG A 486 19.92 -23.31 -30.74
CA ARG A 486 21.16 -23.51 -31.53
C ARG A 486 21.71 -22.19 -32.10
N ASP A 487 20.88 -21.17 -32.19
CA ASP A 487 21.21 -19.82 -32.64
C ASP A 487 20.56 -18.82 -31.70
N PHE A 488 21.23 -18.53 -30.59
CA PHE A 488 20.72 -17.70 -29.52
C PHE A 488 20.21 -16.35 -30.02
N GLN A 489 20.96 -15.67 -30.91
CA GLN A 489 20.58 -14.32 -31.36
C GLN A 489 19.28 -14.37 -32.21
N ALA A 490 19.19 -15.31 -33.14
CA ALA A 490 18.01 -15.40 -33.98
C ALA A 490 16.75 -15.84 -33.19
N ASP A 491 16.89 -16.77 -32.24
CA ASP A 491 15.78 -17.23 -31.43
C ASP A 491 15.36 -16.19 -30.38
N LEU A 492 16.29 -15.41 -29.82
CA LEU A 492 16.00 -14.27 -28.96
C LEU A 492 15.16 -13.19 -29.69
N GLU A 493 15.54 -12.84 -30.92
CA GLU A 493 14.78 -11.86 -31.73
C GLU A 493 13.36 -12.38 -32.04
N LYS A 494 13.22 -13.65 -32.37
CA LYS A 494 11.91 -14.28 -32.58
C LYS A 494 11.07 -14.29 -31.33
N LEU A 495 11.66 -14.65 -30.17
CA LEU A 495 11.00 -14.68 -28.89
C LEU A 495 10.45 -13.30 -28.53
N ILE A 496 11.29 -12.28 -28.57
CA ILE A 496 10.89 -10.90 -28.24
C ILE A 496 9.77 -10.42 -29.17
N ARG A 497 9.91 -10.64 -30.48
CA ARG A 497 8.87 -10.26 -31.46
C ARG A 497 7.56 -10.99 -31.22
N ARG A 498 7.59 -12.30 -30.97
CA ARG A 498 6.40 -13.09 -30.66
C ARG A 498 5.68 -12.54 -29.44
N VAL A 499 6.40 -12.34 -28.34
CA VAL A 499 5.83 -11.86 -27.08
C VAL A 499 5.20 -10.47 -27.25
N PHE A 500 5.89 -9.53 -27.88
CA PHE A 500 5.30 -8.21 -28.13
C PHE A 500 4.06 -8.29 -29.02
N THR A 501 4.06 -9.15 -30.03
CA THR A 501 2.90 -9.33 -30.92
C THR A 501 1.69 -9.87 -30.18
N GLU A 502 1.89 -10.89 -29.34
CA GLU A 502 0.81 -11.57 -28.61
C GLU A 502 0.25 -10.72 -27.47
N HIS A 503 1.10 -9.93 -26.77
CA HIS A 503 0.75 -9.20 -25.55
C HIS A 503 0.64 -7.68 -25.72
N GLN A 504 0.74 -7.13 -26.95
CA GLN A 504 0.55 -5.69 -27.18
C GLN A 504 -0.81 -5.16 -26.73
N ARG A 505 -1.80 -6.05 -26.57
CA ARG A 505 -3.16 -5.69 -26.18
C ARG A 505 -3.23 -4.93 -24.84
N ILE A 506 -2.27 -5.16 -23.92
CA ILE A 506 -2.24 -4.51 -22.61
C ILE A 506 -1.55 -3.13 -22.65
N ILE A 507 -0.82 -2.81 -23.74
CA ILE A 507 -0.14 -1.52 -23.90
C ILE A 507 -1.15 -0.45 -24.25
N PHE A 508 -1.20 0.62 -23.45
CA PHE A 508 -2.09 1.76 -23.67
C PHE A 508 -1.47 3.06 -23.17
N ASN A 509 -1.28 4.02 -24.07
CA ASN A 509 -0.67 5.32 -23.77
C ASN A 509 -1.69 6.47 -23.67
N GLY A 510 -2.99 6.18 -23.81
CA GLY A 510 -4.05 7.16 -23.81
C GLY A 510 -4.61 7.48 -22.41
N ASN A 511 -5.72 8.22 -22.38
CA ASN A 511 -6.44 8.55 -21.15
C ASN A 511 -7.24 7.36 -20.64
N GLY A 512 -6.83 6.76 -19.51
CA GLY A 512 -7.49 5.62 -18.88
C GLY A 512 -8.89 5.90 -18.34
N TYR A 513 -9.29 7.16 -18.16
CA TYR A 513 -10.63 7.56 -17.72
C TYR A 513 -11.66 7.65 -18.85
N ASP A 514 -11.22 7.57 -20.11
CA ASP A 514 -12.13 7.65 -21.25
C ASP A 514 -13.00 6.38 -21.32
N GLU A 515 -14.33 6.56 -21.41
CA GLU A 515 -15.26 5.45 -21.63
C GLU A 515 -14.95 4.67 -22.91
N ALA A 516 -14.36 5.32 -23.93
CA ALA A 516 -13.91 4.67 -25.14
C ALA A 516 -12.81 3.64 -24.83
N TRP A 517 -11.93 3.94 -23.86
CA TRP A 517 -10.91 2.98 -23.41
C TRP A 517 -11.54 1.75 -22.78
N LEU A 518 -12.52 1.89 -21.90
CA LEU A 518 -13.17 0.73 -21.27
C LEU A 518 -13.84 -0.19 -22.30
N LYS A 519 -14.40 0.39 -23.36
CA LYS A 519 -14.98 -0.37 -24.49
C LYS A 519 -13.89 -1.08 -25.29
N GLU A 520 -12.80 -0.40 -25.58
CA GLU A 520 -11.66 -0.94 -26.31
C GLU A 520 -10.93 -2.03 -25.48
N ALA A 521 -10.72 -1.83 -24.20
CA ALA A 521 -10.13 -2.80 -23.28
C ALA A 521 -10.92 -4.13 -23.26
N ARG A 522 -12.24 -4.03 -23.17
CA ARG A 522 -13.13 -5.21 -23.27
C ARG A 522 -12.99 -5.92 -24.63
N LYS A 523 -12.91 -5.16 -25.72
CA LYS A 523 -12.72 -5.71 -27.08
C LYS A 523 -11.35 -6.41 -27.22
N ARG A 524 -10.31 -5.90 -26.53
CA ARG A 524 -8.99 -6.50 -26.46
C ARG A 524 -8.93 -7.73 -25.54
N GLY A 525 -10.03 -8.03 -24.83
CA GLY A 525 -10.10 -9.14 -23.86
C GLY A 525 -9.37 -8.86 -22.54
N LEU A 526 -9.22 -7.59 -22.16
CA LEU A 526 -8.68 -7.22 -20.86
C LEU A 526 -9.77 -7.30 -19.78
N SER A 527 -9.40 -7.77 -18.60
CA SER A 527 -10.31 -7.90 -17.45
C SER A 527 -10.61 -6.56 -16.83
N ASN A 528 -11.86 -6.37 -16.40
CA ASN A 528 -12.31 -5.19 -15.67
C ASN A 528 -13.02 -5.62 -14.37
N LEU A 529 -12.24 -5.92 -13.34
CA LEU A 529 -12.72 -6.30 -12.01
C LEU A 529 -12.94 -5.04 -11.19
N THR A 530 -14.14 -4.45 -11.30
CA THR A 530 -14.44 -3.12 -10.77
C THR A 530 -14.51 -3.05 -9.26
N SER A 531 -14.87 -4.17 -8.61
CA SER A 531 -14.97 -4.25 -7.15
C SER A 531 -14.01 -5.28 -6.55
N THR A 532 -13.77 -5.14 -5.26
CA THR A 532 -13.05 -6.14 -4.47
C THR A 532 -13.78 -7.49 -4.50
N ALA A 533 -15.11 -7.48 -4.44
CA ALA A 533 -15.92 -8.69 -4.52
C ALA A 533 -15.77 -9.42 -5.87
N ASP A 534 -15.46 -8.72 -6.96
CA ASP A 534 -15.15 -9.33 -8.26
C ASP A 534 -13.71 -9.85 -8.33
N ALA A 535 -12.78 -9.18 -7.66
CA ALA A 535 -11.36 -9.47 -7.77
C ALA A 535 -10.88 -10.60 -6.84
N LEU A 536 -11.37 -10.70 -5.61
CA LEU A 536 -10.90 -11.67 -4.62
C LEU A 536 -11.02 -13.13 -5.06
N PRO A 537 -12.05 -13.57 -5.84
CA PRO A 537 -12.10 -14.94 -6.35
C PRO A 537 -10.90 -15.34 -7.22
N MET A 538 -10.14 -14.38 -7.73
CA MET A 538 -8.94 -14.65 -8.54
C MET A 538 -7.80 -15.28 -7.72
N TYR A 539 -7.81 -15.15 -6.39
CA TYR A 539 -6.83 -15.84 -5.53
C TYR A 539 -6.88 -17.35 -5.68
N THR A 540 -8.06 -17.92 -5.86
CA THR A 540 -8.27 -19.37 -5.97
C THR A 540 -8.50 -19.85 -7.41
N ALA A 541 -8.36 -18.96 -8.39
CA ALA A 541 -8.42 -19.37 -9.80
C ALA A 541 -7.29 -20.38 -10.11
N PRO A 542 -7.56 -21.53 -10.75
CA PRO A 542 -6.57 -22.60 -10.93
C PRO A 542 -5.25 -22.12 -11.52
N LYS A 543 -5.29 -21.29 -12.57
CA LYS A 543 -4.09 -20.72 -13.20
C LYS A 543 -3.19 -20.00 -12.19
N ASN A 544 -3.78 -19.25 -11.27
CA ASN A 544 -3.04 -18.46 -10.28
C ASN A 544 -2.49 -19.36 -9.17
N VAL A 545 -3.29 -20.31 -8.68
CA VAL A 545 -2.83 -21.29 -7.69
C VAL A 545 -1.64 -22.08 -8.25
N ASP A 546 -1.75 -22.58 -9.48
CA ASP A 546 -0.69 -23.35 -10.15
C ASP A 546 0.60 -22.54 -10.27
N LEU A 547 0.52 -21.25 -10.61
CA LEU A 547 1.67 -20.34 -10.68
C LEU A 547 2.44 -20.30 -9.35
N PHE A 548 1.75 -19.97 -8.28
CA PHE A 548 2.40 -19.77 -6.96
C PHE A 548 2.91 -21.07 -6.35
N VAL A 549 2.20 -22.17 -6.55
CA VAL A 549 2.61 -23.51 -6.11
C VAL A 549 3.82 -24.00 -6.91
N LYS A 550 3.83 -23.84 -8.23
CA LYS A 550 4.96 -24.18 -9.12
C LYS A 550 6.26 -23.53 -8.65
N HIS A 551 6.23 -22.26 -8.31
CA HIS A 551 7.40 -21.50 -7.88
C HIS A 551 7.68 -21.60 -6.37
N GLY A 552 6.88 -22.37 -5.62
CA GLY A 552 7.08 -22.55 -4.17
C GLY A 552 6.88 -21.28 -3.35
N ILE A 553 6.10 -20.32 -3.86
CA ILE A 553 5.82 -19.05 -3.16
C ILE A 553 4.74 -19.26 -2.11
N TYR A 554 3.67 -19.94 -2.50
CA TYR A 554 2.61 -20.42 -1.60
C TYR A 554 2.43 -21.93 -1.77
N THR A 555 2.03 -22.61 -0.70
CA THR A 555 1.32 -23.88 -0.87
C THR A 555 -0.12 -23.59 -1.30
N LYS A 556 -0.82 -24.62 -1.77
CA LYS A 556 -2.23 -24.48 -2.13
C LYS A 556 -3.06 -24.00 -0.94
N GLU A 557 -2.80 -24.57 0.22
CA GLU A 557 -3.45 -24.22 1.48
C GLU A 557 -3.15 -22.78 1.91
N GLU A 558 -1.91 -22.32 1.73
CA GLU A 558 -1.50 -20.95 2.06
C GLU A 558 -2.22 -19.90 1.20
N ILE A 559 -2.42 -20.15 -0.10
CA ILE A 559 -3.12 -19.20 -0.99
C ILE A 559 -4.64 -19.22 -0.78
N GLU A 560 -5.23 -20.41 -0.55
CA GLU A 560 -6.66 -20.55 -0.23
C GLU A 560 -7.01 -19.85 1.09
N ALA A 561 -6.18 -20.03 2.12
CA ALA A 561 -6.36 -19.36 3.40
C ALA A 561 -6.30 -17.83 3.29
N ARG A 562 -5.41 -17.29 2.44
CA ARG A 562 -5.33 -15.84 2.18
C ARG A 562 -6.59 -15.32 1.50
N ALA A 563 -7.13 -16.08 0.53
CA ALA A 563 -8.39 -15.74 -0.12
C ALA A 563 -9.52 -15.64 0.92
N GLU A 564 -9.66 -16.64 1.79
CA GLU A 564 -10.69 -16.68 2.82
C GLU A 564 -10.57 -15.48 3.78
N ILE A 565 -9.36 -15.18 4.28
CA ILE A 565 -9.11 -14.04 5.15
C ILE A 565 -9.50 -12.72 4.47
N HIS A 566 -9.18 -12.53 3.19
CA HIS A 566 -9.53 -11.30 2.48
C HIS A 566 -11.04 -11.18 2.25
N ILE A 567 -11.73 -12.28 1.94
CA ILE A 567 -13.17 -12.35 1.74
C ILE A 567 -13.91 -12.02 3.04
N GLU A 568 -13.52 -12.67 4.15
CA GLU A 568 -14.10 -12.38 5.48
C GLU A 568 -13.84 -10.93 5.91
N ASN A 569 -12.63 -10.43 5.68
CA ASN A 569 -12.26 -9.05 6.02
C ASN A 569 -13.10 -8.03 5.26
N TYR A 570 -13.41 -8.27 3.98
CA TYR A 570 -14.28 -7.41 3.18
C TYR A 570 -15.65 -7.24 3.85
N SER A 571 -16.33 -8.35 4.12
CA SER A 571 -17.65 -8.32 4.76
C SER A 571 -17.60 -7.67 6.14
N THR A 572 -16.57 -7.99 6.92
CA THR A 572 -16.39 -7.44 8.26
C THR A 572 -16.27 -5.92 8.25
N VAL A 573 -15.47 -5.37 7.32
CA VAL A 573 -15.29 -3.90 7.18
C VAL A 573 -16.62 -3.23 6.80
N ILE A 574 -17.31 -3.74 5.78
CA ILE A 574 -18.61 -3.16 5.35
C ILE A 574 -19.66 -3.26 6.46
N CYS A 575 -19.68 -4.36 7.22
CA CYS A 575 -20.59 -4.50 8.36
C CYS A 575 -20.28 -3.50 9.48
N ILE A 576 -19.01 -3.22 9.76
CA ILE A 576 -18.62 -2.19 10.74
C ILE A 576 -19.08 -0.82 10.27
N GLU A 577 -18.87 -0.47 9.00
CA GLU A 577 -19.32 0.78 8.41
C GLU A 577 -20.85 0.92 8.50
N ALA A 578 -21.60 -0.11 8.11
CA ALA A 578 -23.05 -0.11 8.15
C ALA A 578 -23.62 0.05 9.57
N ARG A 579 -23.03 -0.65 10.55
CA ARG A 579 -23.41 -0.50 11.98
C ARG A 579 -23.09 0.89 12.51
N THR A 580 -21.90 1.42 12.18
CA THR A 580 -21.51 2.77 12.56
C THR A 580 -22.46 3.81 11.96
N MET A 581 -22.82 3.65 10.68
CA MET A 581 -23.78 4.50 10.01
C MET A 581 -25.14 4.49 10.72
N THR A 582 -25.66 3.31 11.06
CA THR A 582 -26.93 3.15 11.78
C THR A 582 -26.87 3.82 13.18
N ASP A 583 -25.78 3.64 13.92
CA ASP A 583 -25.59 4.27 15.24
C ASP A 583 -25.60 5.81 15.14
N MET A 584 -24.82 6.37 14.21
CA MET A 584 -24.75 7.82 13.96
C MET A 584 -26.11 8.39 13.52
N ILE A 585 -26.84 7.68 12.64
CA ILE A 585 -28.18 8.12 12.22
C ILE A 585 -29.10 8.22 13.43
N ARG A 586 -29.25 7.14 14.20
CA ARG A 586 -30.24 7.03 15.28
C ARG A 586 -29.92 7.87 16.50
N ARG A 587 -28.65 8.00 16.84
CA ARG A 587 -28.22 8.63 18.09
C ARG A 587 -27.75 10.07 17.94
N GLN A 588 -27.38 10.46 16.72
CA GLN A 588 -26.82 11.79 16.48
C GLN A 588 -27.66 12.58 15.45
N ILE A 589 -27.84 12.09 14.22
CA ILE A 589 -28.48 12.86 13.16
C ILE A 589 -29.99 13.04 13.41
N LEU A 590 -30.74 11.96 13.57
CA LEU A 590 -32.20 12.04 13.74
C LEU A 590 -32.62 12.93 14.95
N PRO A 591 -31.99 12.80 16.13
CA PRO A 591 -32.31 13.69 17.26
C PRO A 591 -32.00 15.17 16.96
N ALA A 592 -30.87 15.47 16.32
CA ALA A 592 -30.47 16.84 16.03
C ALA A 592 -31.40 17.51 15.01
N VAL A 593 -31.70 16.84 13.90
CA VAL A 593 -32.56 17.41 12.85
C VAL A 593 -34.00 17.52 13.27
N SER A 594 -34.51 16.57 14.08
CA SER A 594 -35.85 16.62 14.65
C SER A 594 -36.03 17.79 15.63
N ALA A 595 -35.01 18.03 16.51
CA ALA A 595 -35.02 19.18 17.41
C ALA A 595 -35.01 20.49 16.62
N PHE A 596 -34.17 20.62 15.58
CA PHE A 596 -34.12 21.81 14.74
C PHE A 596 -35.42 22.05 13.98
N ALA A 597 -36.05 21.01 13.43
CA ALA A 597 -37.36 21.12 12.80
C ALA A 597 -38.44 21.59 13.80
N GLY A 598 -38.43 21.08 15.04
CA GLY A 598 -39.29 21.53 16.13
C GLY A 598 -39.12 23.02 16.47
N ASP A 599 -37.85 23.51 16.54
CA ASP A 599 -37.55 24.93 16.71
C ASP A 599 -38.12 25.79 15.58
N LEU A 600 -37.99 25.34 14.33
CA LEU A 600 -38.55 26.02 13.16
C LEU A 600 -40.08 26.09 13.21
N CYS A 601 -40.75 24.99 13.56
CA CYS A 601 -42.21 24.95 13.70
C CYS A 601 -42.70 25.91 14.79
N SER A 602 -42.01 25.95 15.93
CA SER A 602 -42.31 26.90 17.04
C SER A 602 -42.18 28.37 16.62
N ARG A 603 -41.06 28.68 15.91
CA ARG A 603 -40.84 30.04 15.35
C ARG A 603 -41.89 30.39 14.30
N ALA A 604 -42.27 29.47 13.44
CA ALA A 604 -43.32 29.68 12.44
C ALA A 604 -44.67 29.99 13.10
N GLY A 605 -45.07 29.28 14.15
CA GLY A 605 -46.22 29.54 14.93
C GLY A 605 -46.23 30.97 15.53
N THR A 606 -45.16 31.34 16.23
CA THR A 606 -45.00 32.68 16.83
C THR A 606 -45.06 33.80 15.76
N LYS A 607 -44.39 33.62 14.62
CA LYS A 607 -44.42 34.61 13.52
C LYS A 607 -45.81 34.77 12.93
N LYS A 608 -46.54 33.66 12.75
CA LYS A 608 -47.91 33.64 12.23
C LYS A 608 -48.83 34.40 13.17
N ASP A 609 -48.72 34.20 14.48
CA ASP A 609 -49.55 34.88 15.49
C ASP A 609 -49.30 36.41 15.48
N LEU A 610 -48.10 36.85 15.14
CA LEU A 610 -47.71 38.24 14.99
C LEU A 610 -48.03 38.83 13.61
N GLY A 611 -48.55 38.04 12.66
CA GLY A 611 -48.80 38.46 11.29
C GLY A 611 -47.50 38.60 10.44
N ALA A 612 -46.36 38.05 10.92
CA ALA A 612 -45.09 38.09 10.24
C ALA A 612 -44.94 36.94 9.24
N CYS A 613 -44.11 37.14 8.20
CA CYS A 613 -43.80 36.08 7.20
C CYS A 613 -43.00 34.94 7.84
N CYS A 614 -43.41 33.71 7.60
CA CYS A 614 -42.80 32.48 8.14
C CYS A 614 -42.54 31.41 7.05
N GLN A 615 -42.43 31.82 5.81
CA GLN A 615 -42.28 30.89 4.68
C GLN A 615 -40.98 30.05 4.81
N TYR A 616 -39.87 30.67 5.24
CA TYR A 616 -38.60 29.95 5.46
C TYR A 616 -38.78 28.82 6.49
N GLU A 617 -39.33 29.15 7.65
CA GLU A 617 -39.49 28.17 8.74
C GLU A 617 -40.37 27.01 8.32
N VAL A 618 -41.53 27.28 7.71
CA VAL A 618 -42.44 26.26 7.27
C VAL A 618 -41.87 25.38 6.16
N SER A 619 -41.29 26.01 5.14
CA SER A 619 -40.71 25.32 4.00
C SER A 619 -39.56 24.39 4.44
N THR A 620 -38.61 24.93 5.24
CA THR A 620 -37.47 24.17 5.73
C THR A 620 -37.85 23.05 6.66
N ALA A 621 -38.79 23.29 7.61
CA ALA A 621 -39.29 22.24 8.50
C ALA A 621 -39.97 21.09 7.73
N CYS A 622 -40.74 21.39 6.70
CA CYS A 622 -41.37 20.38 5.86
C CYS A 622 -40.33 19.55 5.09
N GLN A 623 -39.29 20.16 4.54
CA GLN A 623 -38.21 19.46 3.84
C GLN A 623 -37.41 18.56 4.80
N ILE A 624 -37.01 19.08 5.97
CA ILE A 624 -36.35 18.32 7.01
C ILE A 624 -37.20 17.13 7.43
N GLY A 625 -38.50 17.34 7.70
CA GLY A 625 -39.43 16.26 8.09
C GLY A 625 -39.44 15.11 7.08
N SER A 626 -39.61 15.43 5.79
CA SER A 626 -39.63 14.43 4.73
C SER A 626 -38.30 13.66 4.61
N LEU A 627 -37.18 14.35 4.71
CA LEU A 627 -35.86 13.71 4.67
C LEU A 627 -35.55 12.91 5.94
N THR A 628 -36.03 13.35 7.10
CA THR A 628 -35.96 12.60 8.37
C THR A 628 -36.68 11.26 8.29
N ASP A 629 -37.90 11.25 7.74
CA ASP A 629 -38.66 10.02 7.53
C ASP A 629 -37.96 9.07 6.55
N ALA A 630 -37.39 9.64 5.45
CA ALA A 630 -36.63 8.86 4.48
C ALA A 630 -35.33 8.28 5.08
N LEU A 631 -34.61 9.04 5.90
CA LEU A 631 -33.40 8.58 6.58
C LEU A 631 -33.71 7.50 7.61
N MET A 632 -34.80 7.65 8.37
CA MET A 632 -35.24 6.66 9.32
C MET A 632 -35.58 5.33 8.61
N ALA A 633 -36.35 5.39 7.52
CA ALA A 633 -36.70 4.21 6.73
C ALA A 633 -35.45 3.52 6.12
N ALA A 634 -34.47 4.30 5.65
CA ALA A 634 -33.20 3.78 5.15
C ALA A 634 -32.38 3.11 6.27
N SER A 635 -32.34 3.69 7.48
CA SER A 635 -31.69 3.09 8.64
C SER A 635 -32.34 1.79 9.08
N ASP A 636 -33.68 1.73 9.09
CA ASP A 636 -34.42 0.52 9.46
C ASP A 636 -34.18 -0.60 8.44
N LYS A 637 -34.16 -0.26 7.16
CA LYS A 637 -33.80 -1.21 6.09
C LYS A 637 -32.39 -1.74 6.25
N LEU A 638 -31.42 -0.87 6.46
CA LEU A 638 -29.99 -1.24 6.64
C LEU A 638 -29.81 -2.18 7.84
N GLU A 639 -30.51 -1.94 8.95
CA GLU A 639 -30.46 -2.83 10.13
C GLU A 639 -31.09 -4.21 9.85
N MET A 640 -32.21 -4.22 9.12
CA MET A 640 -32.84 -5.47 8.70
C MET A 640 -31.89 -6.29 7.82
N ASP A 641 -31.23 -5.66 6.84
CA ASP A 641 -30.33 -6.32 5.91
C ASP A 641 -29.01 -6.74 6.58
N LEU A 642 -28.51 -5.98 7.56
CA LEU A 642 -27.42 -6.40 8.43
C LEU A 642 -27.72 -7.69 9.21
N SER A 643 -28.98 -7.91 9.56
CA SER A 643 -29.43 -9.12 10.27
C SER A 643 -29.61 -10.33 9.35
N ALA A 644 -29.63 -10.11 8.04
CA ALA A 644 -29.85 -11.13 7.01
C ALA A 644 -28.57 -11.59 6.31
N ILE A 645 -27.38 -11.17 6.77
CA ILE A 645 -26.10 -11.53 6.18
C ILE A 645 -25.92 -13.04 6.17
N PRO A 646 -25.54 -13.66 5.04
CA PRO A 646 -25.25 -15.09 4.94
C PRO A 646 -24.12 -15.53 5.86
N ALA A 647 -24.14 -16.80 6.28
CA ALA A 647 -23.08 -17.39 7.09
C ALA A 647 -21.85 -17.80 6.27
N ASP A 648 -22.02 -18.10 4.97
CA ASP A 648 -20.92 -18.38 4.07
C ASP A 648 -20.15 -17.10 3.74
N ALA A 649 -18.82 -17.13 3.81
CA ALA A 649 -17.99 -15.94 3.65
C ALA A 649 -18.09 -15.31 2.25
N ALA A 650 -18.14 -16.13 1.19
CA ALA A 650 -18.24 -15.65 -0.18
C ALA A 650 -19.63 -15.06 -0.48
N GLU A 651 -20.68 -15.69 0.03
CA GLU A 651 -22.05 -15.17 -0.06
C GLU A 651 -22.18 -13.87 0.76
N ALA A 652 -21.59 -13.80 1.96
CA ALA A 652 -21.56 -12.61 2.80
C ALA A 652 -20.85 -11.44 2.11
N MET A 653 -19.73 -11.71 1.42
CA MET A 653 -19.01 -10.71 0.64
C MET A 653 -19.90 -10.15 -0.48
N ARG A 654 -20.54 -11.01 -1.27
CA ARG A 654 -21.46 -10.58 -2.33
C ARG A 654 -22.66 -9.82 -1.79
N TYR A 655 -23.26 -10.29 -0.72
CA TYR A 655 -24.37 -9.60 -0.05
C TYR A 655 -23.95 -8.22 0.46
N SER A 656 -22.78 -8.10 1.07
CA SER A 656 -22.24 -6.82 1.54
C SER A 656 -22.05 -5.84 0.38
N HIS A 657 -21.55 -6.30 -0.76
CA HIS A 657 -21.39 -5.48 -1.96
C HIS A 657 -22.71 -5.10 -2.60
N ASP A 658 -23.61 -6.08 -2.84
CA ASP A 658 -24.78 -5.90 -3.69
C ASP A 658 -25.98 -5.31 -2.92
N VAL A 659 -26.01 -5.43 -1.57
CA VAL A 659 -27.13 -4.99 -0.73
C VAL A 659 -26.70 -3.89 0.24
N LEU A 660 -25.72 -4.15 1.12
CA LEU A 660 -25.38 -3.19 2.19
C LEU A 660 -24.81 -1.88 1.65
N ILE A 661 -23.91 -1.90 0.67
CA ILE A 661 -23.33 -0.68 0.09
C ILE A 661 -24.41 0.21 -0.55
N PRO A 662 -25.31 -0.28 -1.41
CA PRO A 662 -26.43 0.52 -1.95
C PRO A 662 -27.36 1.10 -0.88
N ASP A 663 -27.61 0.37 0.21
CA ASP A 663 -28.41 0.85 1.31
C ASP A 663 -27.73 1.97 2.10
N MET A 664 -26.43 1.81 2.37
CA MET A 664 -25.59 2.85 2.97
C MET A 664 -25.58 4.12 2.11
N ASP A 665 -25.45 3.99 0.79
CA ASP A 665 -25.51 5.12 -0.14
C ASP A 665 -26.85 5.83 -0.12
N THR A 666 -27.94 5.09 0.06
CA THR A 666 -29.29 5.64 0.18
C THR A 666 -29.44 6.45 1.46
N ALA A 667 -28.98 5.91 2.59
CA ALA A 667 -28.99 6.61 3.87
C ALA A 667 -28.11 7.86 3.83
N ARG A 668 -26.89 7.76 3.25
CA ARG A 668 -25.97 8.88 3.08
C ARG A 668 -26.59 10.04 2.30
N ARG A 669 -27.23 9.77 1.17
CA ARG A 669 -27.87 10.82 0.34
C ARG A 669 -28.91 11.63 1.11
N ALA A 670 -29.70 10.98 1.96
CA ALA A 670 -30.69 11.66 2.79
C ALA A 670 -30.04 12.50 3.89
N ALA A 671 -29.01 11.95 4.57
CA ALA A 671 -28.28 12.63 5.63
C ALA A 671 -27.49 13.84 5.11
N ASP A 672 -26.78 13.72 3.99
CA ASP A 672 -26.01 14.81 3.38
C ASP A 672 -26.93 15.98 2.94
N GLN A 673 -28.17 15.70 2.52
CA GLN A 673 -29.17 16.74 2.27
C GLN A 673 -29.65 17.41 3.57
N LEU A 674 -29.86 16.63 4.63
CA LEU A 674 -30.23 17.18 5.95
C LEU A 674 -29.13 18.07 6.51
N GLU A 675 -27.84 17.75 6.28
CA GLU A 675 -26.72 18.59 6.68
C GLU A 675 -26.83 20.00 6.06
N THR A 676 -27.18 20.12 4.78
CA THR A 676 -27.31 21.41 4.08
C THR A 676 -28.49 22.26 4.55
N LEU A 677 -29.51 21.66 5.11
CA LEU A 677 -30.73 22.31 5.59
C LEU A 677 -30.69 22.66 7.08
N THR A 678 -29.81 22.01 7.84
CA THR A 678 -29.71 22.15 9.28
C THR A 678 -28.71 23.26 9.64
N GLY A 679 -29.05 24.07 10.63
CA GLY A 679 -28.14 25.13 11.09
C GLY A 679 -26.78 24.55 11.52
N SER A 680 -25.68 25.23 11.19
CA SER A 680 -24.32 24.75 11.47
C SER A 680 -24.05 24.53 12.97
N ASP A 681 -24.76 25.28 13.84
CA ASP A 681 -24.73 25.14 15.30
C ASP A 681 -25.59 23.97 15.81
N ARG A 682 -26.32 23.32 14.92
CA ARG A 682 -27.27 22.23 15.23
C ARG A 682 -26.86 20.89 14.63
N TRP A 683 -26.00 20.90 13.61
CA TRP A 683 -25.47 19.68 13.03
C TRP A 683 -24.55 18.97 14.03
N PRO A 684 -24.68 17.63 14.25
CA PRO A 684 -24.14 16.99 15.45
C PRO A 684 -22.63 16.71 15.42
N PHE A 685 -21.97 16.87 14.28
CA PHE A 685 -20.53 16.59 14.13
C PHE A 685 -19.86 17.49 13.07
N PRO A 686 -18.52 17.58 13.06
CA PRO A 686 -17.77 18.40 12.09
C PRO A 686 -18.07 18.08 10.65
N THR A 687 -18.26 19.11 9.84
CA THR A 687 -18.51 19.04 8.40
C THR A 687 -17.21 18.84 7.61
N TYR A 688 -17.30 18.62 6.30
CA TYR A 688 -16.13 18.60 5.42
C TYR A 688 -15.37 19.94 5.42
N SER A 689 -16.06 21.07 5.58
CA SER A 689 -15.41 22.37 5.74
C SER A 689 -14.52 22.42 6.98
N ASP A 690 -14.98 21.84 8.09
CA ASP A 690 -14.22 21.80 9.33
C ASP A 690 -13.02 20.84 9.23
N LEU A 691 -13.20 19.67 8.62
CA LEU A 691 -12.17 18.65 8.55
C LEU A 691 -11.06 18.96 7.51
N LEU A 692 -11.43 19.49 6.34
CA LEU A 692 -10.50 19.67 5.22
C LEU A 692 -9.76 21.01 5.26
N PHE A 693 -10.23 21.99 6.05
CA PHE A 693 -9.67 23.34 6.02
C PHE A 693 -9.17 23.85 7.37
N SER A 694 -9.19 23.01 8.42
CA SER A 694 -8.72 23.39 9.77
C SER A 694 -7.23 23.12 10.04
N VAL A 695 -6.53 22.39 9.16
CA VAL A 695 -5.12 22.02 9.32
C VAL A 695 -4.21 22.84 8.44
#